data_b9a04e2e96621564dd7ede1a22880654
#
_entry.id   b9a04e2e96621564dd7ede1a22880654
#
_cell.length_a   1.000
_cell.length_b   1.000
_cell.length_c   1.000
_cell.angle_alpha   90.00
_cell.angle_beta   90.00
_cell.angle_gamma   90.00
#
_symmetry.space_group_name_H-M   'P 1'
#
loop_
_entity.id
_entity.type
_entity.pdbx_description
1 polymer ?
#
loop_
_entity_poly.entity_id
_entity_poly.type
_entity_poly.pdbx_seq_one_letter_code
_entity_poly.pdbx_strand_id
1 'polypeptide(L)'
;MRFFRLIVFFIFFILLSGHFGHTQDFSNKGKEFYITYPAHVDGTISAMGIYITSDQAATGQVEIGTGGAVITFNIAANTVRRIFLGSASTSDAPNGSVYQDQLEGIKPGSSIKVTSNQPVVVYAHIIRSARSASSLILPSVTWGREYIIPSYSSVGASGTSSGRGVINIVAKESNTIVEINPKATSFDGLRAANVPYTITLTNPGDVYQVQFQKDADISGTLVRSVASGGTGCKPIGVFSASTWSAFNCTGASGGDNLFQQLFPIRSFGKTFITAPFANKQSDLFRVFAVEPGTIVTKTENGVSTLLAIGPNGFAEFETGLPTKIAGDKPISVVQYLTSQTCDTRNTANCFTTGNCPFPSDPEMILLNPVEQTTNNITVFSAHQNWVPQGQSNVNQCYLNIIIPTPAANSLRINNAAPANSFVPIPGTNYSYLQENVSTLALGNPIQQIIADSNFSCIAYGYGNVESYGYNAGTKVKDLLQFLTIRDPNLTQDAPSVCQQTPSKLYVTLPYLATKLEWKFNGLFPDVVINAPVADSIYQKEGKTVYRFPLQGFYLFPTTGTSPVSIIATNPTLDGCTGEQQIDFEIFVHPKPMADFTYTYTGCISDSARFTSTGTITGTESLVKWDWSFGDNTTGSGKTIAHKYLTSGSREVAHRVTSKIGCVSDNMKKTLTVNAKPIAAFVLTGPFCQNRPLNIANTSNTTAGSITKWYWDMGNGQIFDKADGAPFNYTYAAIGTYTVKHVVTTSAGCTGDTLRQTITVGYVPVPSFILPEVCLNDAFAEFTNSTTITGGNL
;
A
#
# COMPACT_ATOMS: atom_id res chain seq x y z
N MET A 1 17.96 43.15 26.40
CA MET A 1 18.25 42.43 25.15
C MET A 1 18.36 40.90 25.28
N ARG A 2 18.80 40.32 26.40
CA ARG A 2 18.83 38.85 26.59
C ARG A 2 17.44 38.22 26.89
N PHE A 3 16.53 38.91 27.53
CA PHE A 3 15.20 38.45 27.85
C PHE A 3 14.26 38.41 26.62
N PHE A 4 14.45 39.29 25.68
CA PHE A 4 13.67 39.31 24.44
C PHE A 4 14.05 38.20 23.45
N ARG A 5 15.31 37.73 23.50
CA ARG A 5 15.76 36.58 22.69
C ARG A 5 15.27 35.24 23.24
N LEU A 6 15.06 35.12 24.55
CA LEU A 6 14.49 33.90 25.13
C LEU A 6 13.01 33.73 24.85
N ILE A 7 12.25 34.83 24.84
CA ILE A 7 10.80 34.78 24.53
C ILE A 7 10.57 34.51 23.06
N VAL A 8 11.36 35.03 22.14
CA VAL A 8 11.29 34.74 20.71
C VAL A 8 11.70 33.27 20.44
N PHE A 9 12.67 32.71 21.17
CA PHE A 9 13.05 31.31 21.05
C PHE A 9 11.95 30.36 21.60
N PHE A 10 11.26 30.75 22.67
CA PHE A 10 10.17 29.98 23.24
C PHE A 10 8.88 30.07 22.39
N ILE A 11 8.60 31.22 21.79
CA ILE A 11 7.48 31.38 20.83
C ILE A 11 7.77 30.66 19.52
N PHE A 12 9.03 30.59 19.06
CA PHE A 12 9.42 29.81 17.87
C PHE A 12 9.41 28.28 18.13
N PHE A 13 9.61 27.85 19.39
CA PHE A 13 9.48 26.43 19.78
C PHE A 13 8.02 25.99 19.98
N ILE A 14 7.12 26.92 20.34
CA ILE A 14 5.67 26.65 20.42
C ILE A 14 5.00 26.68 19.03
N LEU A 15 5.60 27.38 18.05
CA LEU A 15 5.12 27.39 16.65
C LEU A 15 5.66 26.21 15.81
N LEU A 16 6.60 25.41 16.37
CA LEU A 16 7.10 24.16 15.77
C LEU A 16 6.49 22.89 16.38
N SER A 17 5.43 23.01 17.19
CA SER A 17 4.50 21.92 17.40
C SER A 17 3.74 21.72 16.07
N GLY A 18 4.44 21.09 15.12
CA GLY A 18 3.84 20.61 13.89
C GLY A 18 2.60 19.81 14.24
N HIS A 19 1.46 20.30 13.85
CA HIS A 19 0.28 19.47 13.73
C HIS A 19 0.66 18.41 12.68
N PHE A 20 1.18 17.28 13.16
CA PHE A 20 1.22 16.07 12.36
C PHE A 20 -0.23 15.79 12.00
N GLY A 21 -0.63 16.15 10.80
CA GLY A 21 -1.90 15.80 10.23
C GLY A 21 -2.01 14.28 10.26
N HIS A 22 -2.89 13.79 11.11
CA HIS A 22 -3.09 12.37 11.28
C HIS A 22 -4.03 11.87 10.20
N THR A 23 -3.56 10.89 9.48
CA THR A 23 -4.27 10.16 8.45
C THR A 23 -5.50 9.46 9.01
N GLN A 24 -6.63 9.62 8.36
CA GLN A 24 -7.83 8.85 8.63
C GLN A 24 -7.74 7.53 7.85
N ASP A 25 -7.31 6.46 8.51
CA ASP A 25 -7.30 5.12 7.93
C ASP A 25 -8.71 4.52 8.06
N PHE A 26 -9.38 4.25 6.93
CA PHE A 26 -10.66 3.53 6.89
C PHE A 26 -10.44 2.03 7.09
N SER A 27 -9.70 1.67 8.11
CA SER A 27 -9.45 0.30 8.55
C SER A 27 -9.89 0.12 10.00
N ASN A 28 -9.57 -1.03 10.56
CA ASN A 28 -9.74 -1.28 11.99
C ASN A 28 -8.73 -0.52 12.87
N LYS A 29 -7.77 0.21 12.30
CA LYS A 29 -6.89 1.12 13.02
C LYS A 29 -7.50 2.51 13.11
N GLY A 30 -7.46 3.12 14.29
CA GLY A 30 -8.00 4.46 14.46
C GLY A 30 -7.58 5.12 15.76
N LYS A 31 -8.15 6.30 16.03
CA LYS A 31 -7.80 7.13 17.19
C LYS A 31 -8.95 7.37 18.15
N GLU A 32 -10.17 7.06 17.72
CA GLU A 32 -11.38 7.20 18.54
C GLU A 32 -12.27 5.98 18.34
N PHE A 33 -12.68 5.37 19.44
CA PHE A 33 -13.55 4.20 19.49
C PHE A 33 -14.57 4.37 20.58
N TYR A 34 -15.77 3.77 20.38
CA TYR A 34 -16.77 3.61 21.41
C TYR A 34 -17.11 2.13 21.54
N ILE A 35 -17.11 1.63 22.76
CA ILE A 35 -17.36 0.24 23.09
C ILE A 35 -18.60 0.17 23.96
N THR A 36 -19.45 -0.81 23.71
CA THR A 36 -20.54 -1.19 24.61
C THR A 36 -20.51 -2.71 24.79
N TYR A 37 -20.76 -3.17 25.98
CA TYR A 37 -20.86 -4.59 26.29
C TYR A 37 -22.32 -4.97 26.42
N PRO A 38 -22.80 -6.00 25.70
CA PRO A 38 -24.18 -6.45 25.76
C PRO A 38 -24.48 -7.17 27.09
N ALA A 39 -25.75 -7.37 27.36
CA ALA A 39 -26.18 -8.24 28.43
C ALA A 39 -25.60 -9.65 28.28
N HIS A 40 -25.08 -10.20 29.36
CA HIS A 40 -24.50 -11.53 29.48
C HIS A 40 -25.36 -12.41 30.37
N VAL A 41 -25.36 -13.71 30.15
CA VAL A 41 -26.16 -14.68 30.96
C VAL A 41 -25.84 -14.60 32.46
N ASP A 42 -24.57 -14.34 32.80
CA ASP A 42 -24.11 -14.21 34.20
C ASP A 42 -24.29 -12.78 34.77
N GLY A 43 -24.82 -11.86 34.00
CA GLY A 43 -25.09 -10.49 34.45
C GLY A 43 -23.85 -9.68 34.79
N THR A 44 -23.95 -8.77 35.75
CA THR A 44 -22.92 -7.78 36.14
C THR A 44 -21.65 -8.39 36.74
N ILE A 45 -21.64 -9.67 37.07
CA ILE A 45 -20.43 -10.37 37.55
C ILE A 45 -19.48 -10.77 36.42
N SER A 46 -19.90 -10.61 35.18
CA SER A 46 -19.02 -10.83 34.00
C SER A 46 -17.93 -9.77 33.93
N ALA A 47 -16.70 -10.19 33.66
CA ALA A 47 -15.57 -9.30 33.44
C ALA A 47 -15.56 -8.79 32.00
N MET A 48 -15.17 -7.53 31.82
CA MET A 48 -15.03 -6.87 30.53
C MET A 48 -13.55 -6.57 30.29
N GLY A 49 -12.98 -7.07 29.22
CA GLY A 49 -11.60 -6.82 28.82
C GLY A 49 -11.50 -5.88 27.63
N ILE A 50 -10.63 -4.88 27.70
CA ILE A 50 -10.29 -4.00 26.60
C ILE A 50 -8.79 -4.20 26.32
N TYR A 51 -8.46 -4.51 25.08
CA TYR A 51 -7.07 -4.74 24.65
C TYR A 51 -6.71 -3.76 23.57
N ILE A 52 -5.70 -2.92 23.85
CA ILE A 52 -5.26 -1.83 22.96
C ILE A 52 -3.86 -2.14 22.50
N THR A 53 -3.63 -2.21 21.21
CA THR A 53 -2.33 -2.47 20.60
C THR A 53 -2.08 -1.55 19.39
N SER A 54 -0.81 -1.43 18.99
CA SER A 54 -0.42 -0.69 17.80
C SER A 54 0.90 -1.22 17.25
N ASP A 55 1.15 -1.04 15.95
CA ASP A 55 2.45 -1.29 15.31
C ASP A 55 3.47 -0.17 15.55
N GLN A 56 3.08 0.89 16.26
CA GLN A 56 3.93 1.99 16.68
C GLN A 56 3.63 2.40 18.13
N ALA A 57 4.55 3.14 18.76
CA ALA A 57 4.32 3.64 20.09
C ALA A 57 3.13 4.61 20.12
N ALA A 58 2.22 4.44 21.09
CA ALA A 58 1.02 5.24 21.22
C ALA A 58 0.67 5.55 22.68
N THR A 59 0.09 6.74 22.90
CA THR A 59 -0.46 7.16 24.19
C THR A 59 -1.93 7.54 24.02
N GLY A 60 -2.72 7.37 25.06
CA GLY A 60 -4.14 7.69 25.02
C GLY A 60 -4.84 7.51 26.33
N GLN A 61 -6.15 7.50 26.27
CA GLN A 61 -7.02 7.32 27.44
C GLN A 61 -8.26 6.51 27.12
N VAL A 62 -8.80 5.86 28.13
CA VAL A 62 -10.05 5.13 28.12
C VAL A 62 -10.97 5.77 29.17
N GLU A 63 -12.07 6.33 28.73
CA GLU A 63 -13.11 6.93 29.57
C GLU A 63 -14.23 5.90 29.78
N ILE A 64 -14.53 5.56 31.03
CA ILE A 64 -15.51 4.52 31.42
C ILE A 64 -16.88 5.17 31.66
N GLY A 65 -17.66 5.32 30.61
CA GLY A 65 -18.86 6.13 30.60
C GLY A 65 -18.56 7.62 30.51
N THR A 66 -19.48 8.38 29.95
CA THR A 66 -19.32 9.83 29.78
C THR A 66 -19.16 10.54 31.14
N GLY A 67 -18.03 11.21 31.33
CA GLY A 67 -17.70 11.87 32.62
C GLY A 67 -17.28 10.90 33.72
N GLY A 68 -17.05 9.62 33.42
CA GLY A 68 -16.66 8.60 34.38
C GLY A 68 -15.14 8.51 34.60
N ALA A 69 -14.68 7.36 35.12
CA ALA A 69 -13.26 7.13 35.36
C ALA A 69 -12.45 7.18 34.07
N VAL A 70 -11.27 7.82 34.11
CA VAL A 70 -10.36 7.91 32.99
C VAL A 70 -9.09 7.10 33.30
N ILE A 71 -8.77 6.12 32.46
CA ILE A 71 -7.58 5.30 32.56
C ILE A 71 -6.66 5.68 31.39
N THR A 72 -5.48 6.20 31.71
CA THR A 72 -4.48 6.53 30.71
C THR A 72 -3.67 5.31 30.29
N PHE A 73 -3.16 5.30 29.06
CA PHE A 73 -2.26 4.25 28.59
C PHE A 73 -1.07 4.82 27.81
N ASN A 74 0.03 4.05 27.87
CA ASN A 74 1.21 4.24 27.05
C ASN A 74 1.65 2.84 26.60
N ILE A 75 1.74 2.62 25.29
CA ILE A 75 2.13 1.33 24.69
C ILE A 75 3.32 1.51 23.77
N ALA A 76 4.25 0.60 23.83
CA ALA A 76 5.30 0.45 22.80
C ALA A 76 4.72 -0.27 21.56
N ALA A 77 5.45 -0.16 20.45
CA ALA A 77 5.08 -0.90 19.23
C ALA A 77 4.97 -2.42 19.50
N ASN A 78 3.93 -3.03 18.96
CA ASN A 78 3.65 -4.47 19.06
C ASN A 78 3.54 -5.00 20.50
N THR A 79 3.06 -4.14 21.41
CA THR A 79 2.69 -4.52 22.77
C THR A 79 1.19 -4.27 23.02
N VAL A 80 0.67 -4.79 24.15
CA VAL A 80 -0.74 -4.63 24.50
C VAL A 80 -0.92 -3.96 25.85
N ARG A 81 -1.81 -2.97 25.93
CA ARG A 81 -2.39 -2.52 27.19
C ARG A 81 -3.70 -3.29 27.41
N ARG A 82 -3.82 -3.94 28.54
CA ARG A 82 -5.02 -4.62 29.00
C ARG A 82 -5.71 -3.74 30.03
N ILE A 83 -7.01 -3.60 29.93
CA ILE A 83 -7.85 -2.90 30.91
C ILE A 83 -9.02 -3.84 31.24
N PHE A 84 -9.21 -4.13 32.51
CA PHE A 84 -10.27 -5.01 32.98
C PHE A 84 -11.28 -4.22 33.82
N LEU A 85 -12.56 -4.36 33.47
CA LEU A 85 -13.68 -3.78 34.22
C LEU A 85 -14.49 -4.91 34.81
N GLY A 86 -14.86 -4.76 36.09
CA GLY A 86 -15.63 -5.78 36.78
C GLY A 86 -15.76 -5.53 38.28
N SER A 87 -16.38 -6.47 39.00
CA SER A 87 -16.57 -6.40 40.44
C SER A 87 -15.37 -6.90 41.24
N ALA A 88 -14.37 -7.52 40.59
CA ALA A 88 -13.18 -8.04 41.27
C ALA A 88 -12.25 -6.93 41.71
N SER A 89 -11.55 -7.10 42.84
CA SER A 89 -10.56 -6.14 43.33
C SER A 89 -9.32 -6.00 42.45
N THR A 90 -9.13 -6.91 41.50
CA THR A 90 -8.08 -6.88 40.46
C THR A 90 -8.50 -6.11 39.20
N SER A 91 -9.73 -5.61 39.13
CA SER A 91 -10.20 -4.81 38.02
C SER A 91 -9.66 -3.40 38.05
N ASP A 92 -9.37 -2.80 36.86
CA ASP A 92 -8.90 -1.41 36.76
C ASP A 92 -10.04 -0.41 37.12
N ALA A 93 -11.29 -0.77 36.90
CA ALA A 93 -12.49 0.01 37.30
C ALA A 93 -13.73 -0.88 37.42
N PRO A 94 -14.79 -0.40 38.15
CA PRO A 94 -16.09 -1.06 38.17
C PRO A 94 -16.78 -1.03 36.80
N ASN A 95 -17.56 -2.06 36.48
CA ASN A 95 -18.32 -2.15 35.23
C ASN A 95 -19.76 -1.65 35.31
N GLY A 96 -20.29 -1.39 36.50
CA GLY A 96 -21.73 -1.10 36.72
C GLY A 96 -22.30 0.08 35.93
N SER A 97 -21.50 1.13 35.66
CA SER A 97 -21.94 2.29 34.87
C SER A 97 -22.07 2.00 33.37
N VAL A 98 -21.31 1.02 32.86
CA VAL A 98 -21.20 0.73 31.42
C VAL A 98 -21.75 -0.62 31.01
N TYR A 99 -22.01 -1.53 31.96
CA TYR A 99 -22.69 -2.79 31.70
C TYR A 99 -24.14 -2.54 31.27
N GLN A 100 -24.56 -3.13 30.16
CA GLN A 100 -25.92 -2.99 29.64
C GLN A 100 -26.78 -4.11 30.24
N ASP A 101 -27.67 -3.75 31.19
CA ASP A 101 -28.57 -4.67 31.92
C ASP A 101 -30.03 -4.51 31.56
N GLN A 102 -30.40 -3.41 30.87
CA GLN A 102 -31.80 -3.14 30.47
C GLN A 102 -32.32 -4.17 29.45
N LEU A 103 -33.57 -4.56 29.58
CA LEU A 103 -34.26 -5.41 28.59
C LEU A 103 -34.52 -4.65 27.29
N GLU A 104 -34.97 -3.40 27.45
CA GLU A 104 -35.05 -2.40 26.39
C GLU A 104 -34.84 -1.01 27.00
N GLY A 105 -34.18 -0.12 26.29
CA GLY A 105 -34.04 1.28 26.68
C GLY A 105 -32.65 1.87 26.43
N ILE A 106 -32.59 3.18 26.73
CA ILE A 106 -31.37 3.96 26.64
C ILE A 106 -30.72 4.07 28.02
N LYS A 107 -29.44 3.73 28.11
CA LYS A 107 -28.58 4.01 29.26
C LYS A 107 -27.67 5.20 28.89
N PRO A 108 -27.95 6.40 29.44
CA PRO A 108 -27.26 7.63 29.05
C PRO A 108 -25.76 7.54 29.36
N GLY A 109 -24.94 7.97 28.41
CA GLY A 109 -23.47 8.07 28.55
C GLY A 109 -22.76 6.79 28.94
N SER A 110 -23.33 5.61 28.68
CA SER A 110 -22.79 4.32 29.18
C SER A 110 -21.86 3.62 28.22
N SER A 111 -21.47 4.24 27.12
CA SER A 111 -20.38 3.71 26.28
C SER A 111 -19.01 3.98 26.88
N ILE A 112 -18.05 3.16 26.56
CA ILE A 112 -16.62 3.35 26.89
C ILE A 112 -15.97 4.02 25.70
N LYS A 113 -15.29 5.14 25.93
CA LYS A 113 -14.60 5.88 24.87
C LYS A 113 -13.09 5.66 24.97
N VAL A 114 -12.45 5.21 23.87
CA VAL A 114 -11.00 5.12 23.72
C VAL A 114 -10.53 6.22 22.80
N THR A 115 -9.52 6.99 23.24
CA THR A 115 -8.85 8.00 22.39
C THR A 115 -7.34 7.80 22.42
N SER A 116 -6.68 8.02 21.28
CA SER A 116 -5.24 7.83 21.12
C SER A 116 -4.60 8.92 20.26
N ASN A 117 -3.32 9.22 20.53
CA ASN A 117 -2.53 10.15 19.71
C ASN A 117 -2.08 9.53 18.38
N GLN A 118 -1.93 8.20 18.32
CA GLN A 118 -1.58 7.42 17.13
C GLN A 118 -2.68 6.39 16.84
N PRO A 119 -2.82 5.90 15.59
CA PRO A 119 -3.76 4.83 15.30
C PRO A 119 -3.46 3.57 16.11
N VAL A 120 -4.47 3.05 16.78
CA VAL A 120 -4.43 1.81 17.57
C VAL A 120 -5.46 0.83 17.05
N VAL A 121 -5.32 -0.44 17.42
CA VAL A 121 -6.34 -1.48 17.24
C VAL A 121 -6.91 -1.79 18.61
N VAL A 122 -8.23 -1.94 18.68
CA VAL A 122 -8.93 -2.20 19.94
C VAL A 122 -9.73 -3.49 19.81
N TYR A 123 -9.60 -4.36 20.80
CA TYR A 123 -10.41 -5.57 20.96
C TYR A 123 -11.18 -5.49 22.26
N ALA A 124 -12.40 -6.01 22.25
CA ALA A 124 -13.25 -6.11 23.44
C ALA A 124 -13.57 -7.59 23.72
N HIS A 125 -13.63 -7.95 24.98
CA HIS A 125 -13.93 -9.30 25.42
C HIS A 125 -14.82 -9.25 26.65
N ILE A 126 -15.94 -9.99 26.65
CA ILE A 126 -16.77 -10.21 27.83
C ILE A 126 -16.68 -11.66 28.23
N ILE A 127 -16.45 -11.95 29.50
CA ILE A 127 -16.13 -13.29 29.94
C ILE A 127 -16.58 -13.57 31.38
N ARG A 128 -17.08 -14.77 31.60
CA ARG A 128 -17.36 -15.33 32.93
C ARG A 128 -17.31 -16.85 32.92
N SER A 129 -16.35 -17.44 33.70
CA SER A 129 -16.29 -18.88 33.94
C SER A 129 -16.40 -19.73 32.66
N ALA A 130 -15.51 -19.53 31.70
CA ALA A 130 -15.51 -20.19 30.39
C ALA A 130 -16.80 -19.98 29.57
N ARG A 131 -17.43 -18.81 29.73
CA ARG A 131 -18.42 -18.24 28.80
C ARG A 131 -17.90 -16.89 28.35
N SER A 132 -17.59 -16.80 27.10
CA SER A 132 -16.91 -15.62 26.57
C SER A 132 -17.38 -15.25 25.16
N ALA A 133 -17.21 -13.99 24.81
CA ALA A 133 -17.27 -13.53 23.44
C ALA A 133 -16.35 -12.34 23.24
N SER A 134 -15.83 -12.23 22.06
CA SER A 134 -14.85 -11.22 21.71
C SER A 134 -15.19 -10.53 20.39
N SER A 135 -14.76 -9.28 20.26
CA SER A 135 -15.00 -8.47 19.06
C SER A 135 -13.80 -7.60 18.72
N LEU A 136 -13.50 -7.48 17.44
CA LEU A 136 -12.72 -6.36 16.90
C LEU A 136 -13.57 -5.10 16.97
N ILE A 137 -13.04 -4.03 17.60
CA ILE A 137 -13.73 -2.75 17.70
C ILE A 137 -13.27 -1.83 16.57
N LEU A 138 -14.26 -1.28 15.86
CA LEU A 138 -14.03 -0.39 14.73
C LEU A 138 -13.95 1.06 15.18
N PRO A 139 -13.03 1.86 14.63
CA PRO A 139 -12.96 3.29 14.89
C PRO A 139 -14.26 4.00 14.50
N SER A 140 -14.66 5.03 15.25
CA SER A 140 -15.92 5.76 15.01
C SER A 140 -16.00 6.42 13.63
N VAL A 141 -14.86 6.66 12.98
CA VAL A 141 -14.76 7.18 11.61
C VAL A 141 -15.24 6.19 10.55
N THR A 142 -15.17 4.90 10.82
CA THR A 142 -15.63 3.85 9.88
C THR A 142 -17.12 3.56 10.01
N TRP A 143 -17.80 4.15 10.99
CA TRP A 143 -19.20 3.89 11.22
C TRP A 143 -20.09 4.34 10.06
N GLY A 144 -21.11 3.55 9.78
CA GLY A 144 -22.12 3.83 8.77
C GLY A 144 -23.46 4.26 9.38
N ARG A 145 -24.44 4.22 8.51
CA ARG A 145 -25.82 4.64 8.85
C ARG A 145 -26.80 3.48 8.79
N GLU A 146 -26.44 2.38 8.15
CA GLU A 146 -27.30 1.22 7.93
C GLU A 146 -26.55 -0.06 8.22
N TYR A 147 -27.23 -0.97 8.92
CA TYR A 147 -26.70 -2.26 9.35
C TYR A 147 -27.75 -3.34 9.24
N ILE A 148 -27.34 -4.56 8.83
CA ILE A 148 -28.12 -5.77 8.98
C ILE A 148 -27.55 -6.57 10.12
N ILE A 149 -28.39 -7.12 10.98
CA ILE A 149 -27.99 -7.86 12.17
C ILE A 149 -27.77 -9.33 11.81
N PRO A 150 -26.55 -9.85 11.88
CA PRO A 150 -26.31 -11.31 11.97
C PRO A 150 -26.48 -11.74 13.43
N SER A 151 -27.06 -12.89 13.66
CA SER A 151 -27.19 -13.51 14.96
C SER A 151 -27.36 -15.03 14.80
N TYR A 152 -27.65 -15.72 15.87
CA TYR A 152 -28.09 -17.10 15.85
C TYR A 152 -29.11 -17.31 16.95
N SER A 153 -30.14 -18.15 16.66
CA SER A 153 -31.10 -18.53 17.70
C SER A 153 -30.42 -19.43 18.70
N SER A 154 -30.64 -19.18 19.97
CA SER A 154 -30.18 -20.04 21.03
C SER A 154 -31.24 -21.11 21.34
N VAL A 155 -31.19 -22.27 20.68
CA VAL A 155 -32.12 -23.35 20.93
C VAL A 155 -31.53 -24.30 21.97
N GLY A 156 -32.25 -24.42 23.11
CA GLY A 156 -32.25 -25.63 23.90
C GLY A 156 -31.02 -26.00 24.71
N ALA A 157 -30.47 -25.08 25.50
CA ALA A 157 -29.79 -25.57 26.70
C ALA A 157 -30.86 -26.06 27.66
N SER A 158 -30.81 -27.34 28.00
CA SER A 158 -31.65 -27.91 29.04
C SER A 158 -31.40 -27.20 30.37
N GLY A 159 -32.35 -26.41 30.84
CA GLY A 159 -32.24 -25.69 32.11
C GLY A 159 -32.73 -24.26 32.03
N THR A 160 -32.57 -23.52 33.10
CA THR A 160 -33.07 -22.17 33.35
C THR A 160 -32.39 -21.06 32.55
N SER A 161 -31.31 -21.33 31.80
CA SER A 161 -30.54 -20.33 31.04
C SER A 161 -31.07 -20.23 29.62
N SER A 162 -31.84 -19.24 29.35
CA SER A 162 -32.37 -18.96 28.03
C SER A 162 -31.59 -17.86 27.34
N GLY A 163 -30.99 -18.18 26.21
CA GLY A 163 -30.34 -17.20 25.38
C GLY A 163 -31.32 -16.21 24.78
N ARG A 164 -30.91 -14.96 24.71
CA ARG A 164 -31.67 -13.88 24.09
C ARG A 164 -30.76 -13.17 23.10
N GLY A 165 -31.29 -12.94 21.89
CA GLY A 165 -30.63 -12.05 20.95
C GLY A 165 -30.58 -10.63 21.51
N VAL A 166 -29.49 -9.91 21.28
CA VAL A 166 -29.28 -8.55 21.82
C VAL A 166 -28.75 -7.65 20.71
N ILE A 167 -29.27 -6.43 20.65
CA ILE A 167 -28.72 -5.35 19.80
C ILE A 167 -28.35 -4.19 20.70
N ASN A 168 -27.10 -3.69 20.57
CA ASN A 168 -26.67 -2.45 21.18
C ASN A 168 -26.35 -1.41 20.10
N ILE A 169 -26.80 -0.17 20.32
CA ILE A 169 -26.58 0.96 19.39
C ILE A 169 -25.96 2.12 20.16
N VAL A 170 -24.86 2.66 19.64
CA VAL A 170 -24.12 3.77 20.24
C VAL A 170 -24.14 4.98 19.31
N ALA A 171 -24.43 6.17 19.87
CA ALA A 171 -24.30 7.45 19.17
C ALA A 171 -22.99 8.14 19.52
N LYS A 172 -22.29 8.70 18.53
CA LYS A 172 -21.18 9.65 18.74
C LYS A 172 -21.58 11.12 18.61
N GLU A 173 -22.80 11.36 18.16
CA GLU A 173 -23.36 12.70 17.93
C GLU A 173 -24.71 12.87 18.65
N SER A 174 -24.98 14.10 19.13
CA SER A 174 -26.21 14.42 19.83
C SER A 174 -27.46 14.29 18.94
N ASN A 175 -28.59 13.96 19.49
CA ASN A 175 -29.88 13.87 18.80
C ASN A 175 -29.83 12.94 17.57
N THR A 176 -29.25 11.75 17.74
CA THR A 176 -29.20 10.72 16.71
C THR A 176 -30.47 9.88 16.73
N ILE A 177 -31.26 9.93 15.67
CA ILE A 177 -32.50 9.13 15.54
C ILE A 177 -32.16 7.84 14.79
N VAL A 178 -32.63 6.73 15.36
CA VAL A 178 -32.37 5.39 14.77
C VAL A 178 -33.71 4.67 14.63
N GLU A 179 -33.96 4.16 13.44
CA GLU A 179 -35.04 3.24 13.14
C GLU A 179 -34.56 1.80 13.20
N ILE A 180 -35.34 0.95 13.83
CA ILE A 180 -35.09 -0.49 13.96
C ILE A 180 -36.29 -1.24 13.40
N ASN A 181 -36.05 -2.12 12.42
CA ASN A 181 -37.06 -3.03 11.87
C ASN A 181 -36.74 -4.45 12.34
N PRO A 182 -37.29 -4.87 13.50
CA PRO A 182 -36.90 -6.11 14.16
C PRO A 182 -37.51 -7.33 13.46
N LYS A 183 -36.75 -8.44 13.40
CA LYS A 183 -37.22 -9.74 12.90
C LYS A 183 -37.89 -10.59 13.98
N ALA A 184 -37.75 -10.23 15.25
CA ALA A 184 -38.34 -10.91 16.37
C ALA A 184 -39.00 -9.89 17.33
N THR A 185 -39.90 -10.36 18.19
CA THR A 185 -40.51 -9.53 19.24
C THR A 185 -39.52 -9.31 20.38
N SER A 186 -39.47 -8.09 20.94
CA SER A 186 -38.65 -7.79 22.12
C SER A 186 -39.05 -8.65 23.32
N PHE A 187 -38.13 -8.81 24.28
CA PHE A 187 -38.38 -9.68 25.43
C PHE A 187 -39.52 -9.17 26.32
N ASP A 188 -39.66 -7.91 26.45
CA ASP A 188 -40.76 -7.25 27.18
C ASP A 188 -42.10 -7.19 26.40
N GLY A 189 -42.05 -7.58 25.10
CA GLY A 189 -43.23 -7.58 24.23
C GLY A 189 -43.62 -6.17 23.68
N LEU A 190 -42.85 -5.13 23.97
CA LEU A 190 -43.18 -3.78 23.55
C LEU A 190 -42.91 -3.52 22.06
N ARG A 191 -41.98 -4.25 21.45
CA ARG A 191 -41.58 -4.13 20.03
C ARG A 191 -41.97 -5.40 19.31
N ALA A 192 -42.98 -5.32 18.46
CA ALA A 192 -43.45 -6.48 17.70
C ALA A 192 -42.53 -6.78 16.51
N ALA A 193 -42.39 -8.07 16.16
CA ALA A 193 -41.65 -8.50 14.98
C ALA A 193 -42.16 -7.86 13.69
N ASN A 194 -41.26 -7.42 12.80
CA ASN A 194 -41.54 -6.75 11.51
C ASN A 194 -42.36 -5.43 11.63
N VAL A 195 -42.37 -4.80 12.80
CA VAL A 195 -42.97 -3.48 13.01
C VAL A 195 -41.83 -2.50 13.30
N PRO A 196 -41.49 -1.61 12.36
CA PRO A 196 -40.46 -0.61 12.58
C PRO A 196 -40.80 0.35 13.70
N TYR A 197 -39.78 0.75 14.47
CA TYR A 197 -39.90 1.79 15.50
C TYR A 197 -38.65 2.66 15.54
N THR A 198 -38.75 3.85 16.10
CA THR A 198 -37.63 4.79 16.24
C THR A 198 -37.28 5.05 17.69
N ILE A 199 -35.97 5.30 17.92
CA ILE A 199 -35.45 5.79 19.19
C ILE A 199 -34.59 7.04 18.93
N THR A 200 -34.37 7.86 19.98
CA THR A 200 -33.51 9.04 19.91
C THR A 200 -32.43 8.97 20.97
N LEU A 201 -31.15 8.86 20.53
CA LEU A 201 -29.99 8.98 21.38
C LEU A 201 -29.63 10.46 21.50
N THR A 202 -29.85 11.05 22.69
CA THR A 202 -29.78 12.48 22.89
C THR A 202 -28.36 13.02 22.96
N ASN A 203 -27.45 12.25 23.57
CA ASN A 203 -26.08 12.70 23.80
C ASN A 203 -25.05 11.73 23.18
N PRO A 204 -23.83 12.21 22.87
CA PRO A 204 -22.72 11.34 22.53
C PRO A 204 -22.44 10.38 23.70
N GLY A 205 -22.22 9.11 23.37
CA GLY A 205 -21.96 8.07 24.36
C GLY A 205 -23.21 7.39 24.92
N ASP A 206 -24.42 7.84 24.57
CA ASP A 206 -25.65 7.13 24.90
C ASP A 206 -25.68 5.77 24.22
N VAL A 207 -26.15 4.76 24.93
CA VAL A 207 -26.30 3.40 24.43
C VAL A 207 -27.77 2.96 24.56
N TYR A 208 -28.36 2.56 23.44
CA TYR A 208 -29.61 1.85 23.40
C TYR A 208 -29.36 0.35 23.38
N GLN A 209 -30.01 -0.43 24.23
CA GLN A 209 -30.04 -1.88 24.15
C GLN A 209 -31.48 -2.36 24.00
N VAL A 210 -31.67 -3.41 23.20
CA VAL A 210 -32.90 -4.20 23.14
C VAL A 210 -32.53 -5.69 23.15
N GLN A 211 -33.22 -6.44 24.03
CA GLN A 211 -33.15 -7.90 24.11
C GLN A 211 -34.43 -8.49 23.52
N PHE A 212 -34.32 -9.59 22.82
CA PHE A 212 -35.44 -10.24 22.13
C PHE A 212 -35.93 -11.47 22.88
N GLN A 213 -37.10 -11.97 22.48
CA GLN A 213 -37.66 -13.16 23.11
C GLN A 213 -36.66 -14.32 23.05
N LYS A 214 -36.80 -15.18 24.06
CA LYS A 214 -36.04 -16.40 24.21
C LYS A 214 -36.06 -17.23 22.92
N ASP A 215 -34.90 -17.76 22.53
CA ASP A 215 -34.73 -18.65 21.38
C ASP A 215 -35.13 -18.04 20.00
N ALA A 216 -35.41 -16.72 19.96
CA ALA A 216 -35.73 -16.04 18.72
C ALA A 216 -34.47 -15.71 17.92
N ASP A 217 -34.50 -15.98 16.62
CA ASP A 217 -33.47 -15.54 15.68
C ASP A 217 -33.78 -14.11 15.22
N ILE A 218 -32.87 -13.20 15.55
CA ILE A 218 -32.98 -11.78 15.19
C ILE A 218 -32.23 -11.46 13.89
N SER A 219 -31.67 -12.45 13.22
CA SER A 219 -30.93 -12.30 11.97
C SER A 219 -31.82 -11.67 10.89
N GLY A 220 -31.24 -10.69 10.17
CA GLY A 220 -31.97 -9.93 9.17
C GLY A 220 -32.68 -8.68 9.71
N THR A 221 -32.63 -8.41 11.03
CA THR A 221 -33.10 -7.12 11.58
C THR A 221 -32.30 -6.00 10.95
N LEU A 222 -33.02 -4.95 10.48
CA LEU A 222 -32.41 -3.76 9.88
C LEU A 222 -32.36 -2.64 10.92
N VAL A 223 -31.18 -2.03 11.07
CA VAL A 223 -30.96 -0.85 11.91
C VAL A 223 -30.44 0.28 11.04
N ARG A 224 -31.09 1.43 11.04
CA ARG A 224 -30.66 2.58 10.27
C ARG A 224 -30.84 3.90 11.01
N SER A 225 -29.87 4.78 10.84
CA SER A 225 -30.02 6.17 11.26
C SER A 225 -30.93 6.89 10.28
N VAL A 226 -31.84 7.72 10.79
CA VAL A 226 -32.77 8.51 9.99
C VAL A 226 -32.61 10.01 10.26
N ALA A 227 -33.04 10.84 9.33
CA ALA A 227 -32.90 12.29 9.44
C ALA A 227 -33.80 12.89 10.54
N SER A 228 -33.30 13.92 11.20
CA SER A 228 -34.00 14.69 12.22
C SER A 228 -34.08 16.14 11.80
N GLY A 229 -35.29 16.63 11.52
CA GLY A 229 -35.58 18.06 11.45
C GLY A 229 -34.69 18.90 10.55
N GLY A 230 -34.23 18.38 9.38
CA GLY A 230 -33.35 19.07 8.45
C GLY A 230 -31.85 18.79 8.63
N THR A 231 -31.47 18.02 9.65
CA THR A 231 -30.10 17.46 9.76
C THR A 231 -30.05 16.07 9.15
N GLY A 232 -28.98 15.77 8.39
CA GLY A 232 -28.82 14.46 7.76
C GLY A 232 -28.67 13.30 8.76
N CYS A 233 -28.76 12.08 8.27
CA CYS A 233 -28.54 10.88 9.08
C CYS A 233 -27.12 10.84 9.66
N LYS A 234 -26.98 10.49 10.92
CA LYS A 234 -25.70 10.46 11.65
C LYS A 234 -25.14 9.05 11.68
N PRO A 235 -23.81 8.87 11.62
CA PRO A 235 -23.21 7.56 11.80
C PRO A 235 -23.45 7.00 13.20
N ILE A 236 -23.68 5.69 13.27
CA ILE A 236 -23.94 4.96 14.52
C ILE A 236 -23.02 3.74 14.64
N GLY A 237 -22.68 3.35 15.86
CA GLY A 237 -22.03 2.07 16.14
C GLY A 237 -23.09 1.03 16.51
N VAL A 238 -23.08 -0.12 15.82
CA VAL A 238 -24.06 -1.19 16.05
C VAL A 238 -23.35 -2.48 16.42
N PHE A 239 -23.85 -3.14 17.45
CA PHE A 239 -23.32 -4.41 17.95
C PHE A 239 -24.42 -5.45 17.94
N SER A 240 -24.12 -6.63 17.41
CA SER A 240 -24.96 -7.83 17.53
C SER A 240 -24.39 -8.74 18.59
N ALA A 241 -25.27 -9.29 19.40
CA ALA A 241 -24.89 -10.14 20.50
C ALA A 241 -25.98 -11.17 20.84
N SER A 242 -25.62 -12.11 21.71
CA SER A 242 -26.59 -12.93 22.45
C SER A 242 -26.15 -13.06 23.90
N THR A 243 -27.11 -13.18 24.83
CA THR A 243 -26.79 -13.45 26.23
C THR A 243 -26.20 -14.85 26.41
N TRP A 244 -26.62 -15.79 25.58
CA TRP A 244 -26.09 -17.13 25.47
C TRP A 244 -26.62 -17.81 24.20
N SER A 245 -25.78 -18.51 23.45
CA SER A 245 -26.12 -19.28 22.26
C SER A 245 -25.50 -20.68 22.36
N ALA A 246 -26.27 -21.67 21.96
CA ALA A 246 -25.78 -23.01 21.72
C ALA A 246 -26.28 -23.45 20.36
N PHE A 247 -25.40 -23.95 19.50
CA PHE A 247 -25.85 -24.57 18.25
C PHE A 247 -26.48 -25.90 18.51
N ASN A 248 -27.66 -26.13 17.93
CA ASN A 248 -28.48 -27.32 18.24
C ASN A 248 -27.98 -28.58 17.51
N CYS A 249 -26.88 -29.12 18.01
CA CYS A 249 -26.45 -30.43 17.63
C CYS A 249 -26.97 -31.41 18.68
N THR A 250 -27.27 -32.65 18.28
CA THR A 250 -27.86 -33.67 19.14
C THR A 250 -27.09 -33.82 20.46
N GLY A 251 -27.71 -33.46 21.58
CA GLY A 251 -27.15 -33.58 22.92
C GLY A 251 -26.41 -32.35 23.44
N ALA A 252 -26.74 -31.17 22.98
CA ALA A 252 -26.04 -29.91 23.31
C ALA A 252 -25.80 -29.68 24.79
N SER A 253 -24.55 -29.81 25.23
CA SER A 253 -24.00 -29.16 26.41
C SER A 253 -22.86 -28.26 25.95
N GLY A 254 -22.85 -27.02 26.41
CA GLY A 254 -21.89 -26.00 26.01
C GLY A 254 -22.51 -24.92 25.14
N GLY A 255 -22.41 -23.69 25.57
CA GLY A 255 -22.87 -22.51 24.90
C GLY A 255 -22.11 -21.31 25.37
N ASP A 256 -21.93 -20.37 24.49
CA ASP A 256 -21.24 -19.12 24.75
C ASP A 256 -22.12 -17.91 24.39
N ASN A 257 -21.75 -16.74 24.81
CA ASN A 257 -22.40 -15.54 24.29
C ASN A 257 -21.78 -15.17 22.95
N LEU A 258 -22.57 -14.51 22.08
CA LEU A 258 -22.06 -13.93 20.83
C LEU A 258 -21.88 -12.43 21.03
N PHE A 259 -20.84 -11.85 20.40
CA PHE A 259 -20.58 -10.43 20.50
C PHE A 259 -19.71 -9.94 19.35
N GLN A 260 -20.29 -9.11 18.44
CA GLN A 260 -19.54 -8.50 17.35
C GLN A 260 -20.00 -7.07 17.10
N GLN A 261 -19.05 -6.14 16.93
CA GLN A 261 -19.35 -4.87 16.28
C GLN A 261 -19.50 -5.08 14.78
N LEU A 262 -20.56 -4.51 14.20
CA LEU A 262 -20.96 -4.80 12.83
C LEU A 262 -20.28 -3.90 11.81
N PHE A 263 -20.06 -4.43 10.63
CA PHE A 263 -19.71 -3.65 9.46
C PHE A 263 -20.95 -2.96 8.88
N PRO A 264 -20.87 -1.68 8.50
CA PRO A 264 -21.97 -1.01 7.83
C PRO A 264 -22.24 -1.59 6.44
N ILE A 265 -23.52 -1.57 6.01
CA ILE A 265 -23.93 -2.12 4.69
C ILE A 265 -23.10 -1.53 3.54
N ARG A 266 -22.69 -0.26 3.62
CA ARG A 266 -21.87 0.41 2.61
C ARG A 266 -20.48 -0.23 2.38
N SER A 267 -20.00 -1.02 3.34
CA SER A 267 -18.72 -1.73 3.25
C SER A 267 -18.86 -3.18 2.77
N PHE A 268 -20.07 -3.65 2.48
CA PHE A 268 -20.28 -5.00 1.97
C PHE A 268 -19.61 -5.18 0.62
N GLY A 269 -19.07 -6.38 0.38
CA GLY A 269 -18.44 -6.74 -0.89
C GLY A 269 -19.16 -7.87 -1.61
N LYS A 270 -18.61 -8.30 -2.72
CA LYS A 270 -19.22 -9.35 -3.54
C LYS A 270 -18.54 -10.70 -3.42
N THR A 271 -17.27 -10.72 -3.06
CA THR A 271 -16.48 -11.94 -3.08
C THR A 271 -15.87 -12.22 -1.72
N PHE A 272 -16.13 -13.39 -1.20
CA PHE A 272 -15.54 -13.91 0.02
C PHE A 272 -14.82 -15.22 -0.27
N ILE A 273 -13.66 -15.38 0.32
CA ILE A 273 -12.93 -16.64 0.34
C ILE A 273 -12.85 -17.06 1.81
N THR A 274 -13.17 -18.31 2.09
CA THR A 274 -13.21 -18.84 3.47
C THR A 274 -12.31 -20.06 3.59
N ALA A 275 -11.86 -20.32 4.80
CA ALA A 275 -11.19 -21.55 5.17
C ALA A 275 -11.83 -22.10 6.45
N PRO A 276 -11.93 -23.44 6.60
CA PRO A 276 -12.47 -24.04 7.80
C PRO A 276 -11.60 -23.70 9.02
N PHE A 277 -12.17 -23.76 10.23
CA PHE A 277 -11.38 -23.66 11.46
C PHE A 277 -10.48 -24.89 11.63
N ALA A 278 -9.28 -24.69 12.16
CA ALA A 278 -8.35 -25.77 12.41
C ALA A 278 -8.96 -26.78 13.37
N ASN A 279 -8.77 -28.06 13.08
CA ASN A 279 -9.24 -29.18 13.90
C ASN A 279 -10.77 -29.27 14.05
N LYS A 280 -11.55 -28.66 13.20
CA LYS A 280 -13.01 -28.76 13.15
C LYS A 280 -13.48 -29.64 12.00
N GLN A 281 -14.63 -30.30 12.18
CA GLN A 281 -15.25 -31.14 11.15
C GLN A 281 -15.94 -30.29 10.11
N SER A 282 -16.68 -29.28 10.56
CA SER A 282 -17.39 -28.31 9.72
C SER A 282 -17.63 -27.00 10.47
N ASP A 283 -17.87 -25.95 9.71
CA ASP A 283 -18.26 -24.64 10.19
C ASP A 283 -19.60 -24.27 9.59
N LEU A 284 -20.35 -23.46 10.31
CA LEU A 284 -21.62 -22.92 9.85
C LEU A 284 -21.42 -21.53 9.24
N PHE A 285 -22.11 -21.25 8.16
CA PHE A 285 -22.05 -19.96 7.47
C PHE A 285 -23.44 -19.38 7.26
N ARG A 286 -23.56 -18.05 7.44
CA ARG A 286 -24.70 -17.26 6.99
C ARG A 286 -24.26 -16.19 6.01
N VAL A 287 -24.99 -16.10 4.91
CA VAL A 287 -24.75 -15.12 3.83
C VAL A 287 -25.93 -14.18 3.77
N PHE A 288 -25.72 -12.93 4.12
CA PHE A 288 -26.76 -11.89 4.16
C PHE A 288 -26.77 -11.10 2.87
N ALA A 289 -27.96 -10.89 2.30
CA ALA A 289 -28.20 -10.05 1.14
C ALA A 289 -29.22 -8.98 1.50
N VAL A 290 -28.88 -7.70 1.33
CA VAL A 290 -29.76 -6.57 1.63
C VAL A 290 -30.62 -6.21 0.42
N GLU A 291 -30.07 -6.35 -0.78
CA GLU A 291 -30.76 -6.00 -2.03
C GLU A 291 -31.65 -7.16 -2.52
N PRO A 292 -32.94 -6.89 -2.82
CA PRO A 292 -33.82 -7.93 -3.35
C PRO A 292 -33.29 -8.56 -4.65
N GLY A 293 -33.52 -9.86 -4.80
CA GLY A 293 -33.12 -10.62 -5.99
C GLY A 293 -31.61 -10.79 -6.13
N THR A 294 -30.84 -10.67 -5.05
CA THR A 294 -29.41 -10.99 -5.05
C THR A 294 -29.20 -12.48 -5.32
N ILE A 295 -28.36 -12.79 -6.31
CA ILE A 295 -27.95 -14.16 -6.65
C ILE A 295 -26.61 -14.43 -5.99
N VAL A 296 -26.57 -15.49 -5.17
CA VAL A 296 -25.36 -15.91 -4.47
C VAL A 296 -24.94 -17.29 -4.95
N THR A 297 -23.66 -17.45 -5.24
CA THR A 297 -23.02 -18.73 -5.59
C THR A 297 -22.00 -19.12 -4.53
N LYS A 298 -21.99 -20.41 -4.22
CA LYS A 298 -20.98 -21.09 -3.39
C LYS A 298 -20.15 -22.00 -4.29
N THR A 299 -18.82 -21.91 -4.22
CA THR A 299 -17.90 -22.76 -4.99
C THR A 299 -17.00 -23.53 -4.03
N GLU A 300 -17.04 -24.85 -4.09
CA GLU A 300 -16.23 -25.79 -3.34
C GLU A 300 -15.56 -26.78 -4.29
N ASN A 301 -14.28 -27.03 -4.15
CA ASN A 301 -13.50 -27.91 -5.04
C ASN A 301 -13.69 -27.60 -6.54
N GLY A 302 -13.91 -26.31 -6.88
CA GLY A 302 -14.14 -25.87 -8.26
C GLY A 302 -15.59 -26.06 -8.76
N VAL A 303 -16.49 -26.62 -7.96
CA VAL A 303 -17.91 -26.80 -8.31
C VAL A 303 -18.73 -25.67 -7.69
N SER A 304 -19.50 -24.97 -8.53
CA SER A 304 -20.37 -23.86 -8.11
C SER A 304 -21.81 -24.31 -7.95
N THR A 305 -22.44 -23.91 -6.84
CA THR A 305 -23.86 -24.13 -6.53
C THR A 305 -24.52 -22.82 -6.15
N LEU A 306 -25.82 -22.67 -6.44
CA LEU A 306 -26.59 -21.50 -6.02
C LEU A 306 -27.01 -21.65 -4.56
N LEU A 307 -26.93 -20.55 -3.82
CA LEU A 307 -27.49 -20.44 -2.46
C LEU A 307 -28.81 -19.64 -2.53
N ALA A 308 -29.87 -20.26 -2.10
CA ALA A 308 -31.18 -19.60 -2.03
C ALA A 308 -31.23 -18.65 -0.82
N ILE A 309 -31.41 -17.35 -1.05
CA ILE A 309 -31.67 -16.37 -0.01
C ILE A 309 -33.10 -16.56 0.52
N GLY A 310 -33.23 -16.86 1.79
CA GLY A 310 -34.53 -17.03 2.45
C GLY A 310 -35.27 -15.70 2.71
N PRO A 311 -36.50 -15.76 3.23
CA PRO A 311 -37.37 -14.58 3.44
C PRO A 311 -36.81 -13.60 4.49
N ASN A 312 -35.90 -14.05 5.36
CA ASN A 312 -35.22 -13.21 6.32
C ASN A 312 -33.97 -12.49 5.77
N GLY A 313 -33.71 -12.62 4.46
CA GLY A 313 -32.60 -11.92 3.80
C GLY A 313 -31.25 -12.63 3.92
N PHE A 314 -31.20 -13.90 4.32
CA PHE A 314 -29.97 -14.68 4.35
C PHE A 314 -30.13 -16.13 3.88
N ALA A 315 -29.01 -16.74 3.47
CA ALA A 315 -28.86 -18.17 3.27
C ALA A 315 -27.96 -18.76 4.36
N GLU A 316 -28.17 -20.05 4.68
CA GLU A 316 -27.35 -20.77 5.66
C GLU A 316 -26.84 -22.07 5.03
N PHE A 317 -25.61 -22.43 5.33
CA PHE A 317 -25.01 -23.72 4.94
C PHE A 317 -23.87 -24.10 5.88
N GLU A 318 -23.53 -25.37 5.89
CA GLU A 318 -22.43 -25.96 6.67
C GLU A 318 -21.42 -26.60 5.73
N THR A 319 -20.13 -26.43 6.01
CA THR A 319 -19.04 -27.06 5.24
C THR A 319 -17.74 -27.15 6.05
N GLY A 320 -16.96 -28.20 5.77
CA GLY A 320 -15.57 -28.35 6.24
C GLY A 320 -14.54 -28.05 5.15
N LEU A 321 -14.96 -27.46 4.02
CA LEU A 321 -14.10 -27.20 2.87
C LEU A 321 -13.80 -25.70 2.71
N PRO A 322 -12.62 -25.35 2.19
CA PRO A 322 -12.37 -23.98 1.74
C PRO A 322 -13.36 -23.59 0.65
N THR A 323 -14.00 -22.45 0.80
CA THR A 323 -15.15 -22.07 -0.02
C THR A 323 -15.00 -20.65 -0.57
N LYS A 324 -15.34 -20.45 -1.85
CA LYS A 324 -15.59 -19.12 -2.43
C LYS A 324 -17.08 -18.86 -2.42
N ILE A 325 -17.49 -17.72 -1.87
CA ILE A 325 -18.86 -17.22 -1.88
C ILE A 325 -18.91 -15.94 -2.69
N ALA A 326 -19.77 -15.88 -3.71
CA ALA A 326 -19.84 -14.72 -4.59
C ALA A 326 -21.30 -14.30 -4.82
N GLY A 327 -21.58 -13.00 -4.62
CA GLY A 327 -22.84 -12.36 -4.92
C GLY A 327 -22.75 -11.55 -6.22
N ASP A 328 -23.83 -11.48 -6.99
CA ASP A 328 -23.97 -10.51 -8.09
C ASP A 328 -24.14 -9.08 -7.58
N LYS A 329 -24.61 -8.92 -6.33
CA LYS A 329 -24.70 -7.68 -5.55
C LYS A 329 -23.96 -7.82 -4.23
N PRO A 330 -23.66 -6.70 -3.51
CA PRO A 330 -22.97 -6.75 -2.22
C PRO A 330 -23.68 -7.63 -1.19
N ILE A 331 -22.92 -8.46 -0.51
CA ILE A 331 -23.33 -9.38 0.54
C ILE A 331 -22.45 -9.24 1.78
N SER A 332 -22.88 -9.79 2.89
CA SER A 332 -22.06 -10.01 4.08
C SER A 332 -22.03 -11.51 4.41
N VAL A 333 -20.90 -11.99 4.87
CA VAL A 333 -20.74 -13.40 5.25
C VAL A 333 -20.26 -13.48 6.69
N VAL A 334 -20.91 -14.37 7.43
CA VAL A 334 -20.58 -14.67 8.82
C VAL A 334 -20.23 -16.15 8.93
N GLN A 335 -19.11 -16.45 9.55
CA GLN A 335 -18.65 -17.79 9.88
C GLN A 335 -18.87 -18.01 11.38
N TYR A 336 -19.49 -19.12 11.72
CA TYR A 336 -19.74 -19.50 13.10
C TYR A 336 -18.88 -20.68 13.48
N LEU A 337 -18.20 -20.58 14.62
CA LEU A 337 -17.61 -21.72 15.29
C LEU A 337 -18.73 -22.48 16.03
N THR A 338 -18.80 -23.76 15.84
CA THR A 338 -19.83 -24.60 16.43
C THR A 338 -19.39 -25.18 17.79
N SER A 339 -20.35 -25.55 18.64
CA SER A 339 -20.09 -26.20 19.93
C SER A 339 -19.32 -27.52 19.74
N GLN A 340 -18.51 -27.87 20.72
CA GLN A 340 -17.77 -29.17 20.69
C GLN A 340 -18.68 -30.39 20.59
N THR A 341 -19.94 -30.29 20.99
CA THR A 341 -20.96 -31.36 20.86
C THR A 341 -21.40 -31.59 19.42
N CYS A 342 -21.16 -30.61 18.52
CA CYS A 342 -21.43 -30.75 17.09
C CYS A 342 -20.35 -31.57 16.36
N ASP A 343 -19.18 -31.73 16.95
CA ASP A 343 -18.10 -32.54 16.37
C ASP A 343 -18.29 -34.00 16.70
N THR A 344 -18.69 -34.81 15.73
CA THR A 344 -18.99 -36.23 15.92
C THR A 344 -17.79 -37.10 16.31
N ARG A 345 -16.59 -36.57 16.23
CA ARG A 345 -15.34 -37.19 16.68
C ARG A 345 -15.17 -37.11 18.20
N ASN A 346 -15.88 -36.19 18.88
CA ASN A 346 -15.95 -36.11 20.32
C ASN A 346 -16.92 -37.18 20.85
N THR A 347 -16.58 -37.80 21.98
CA THR A 347 -17.40 -38.84 22.61
C THR A 347 -18.20 -38.29 23.79
N ALA A 348 -19.33 -38.87 24.11
CA ALA A 348 -20.16 -38.41 25.24
C ALA A 348 -19.38 -38.37 26.58
N ASN A 349 -18.39 -39.22 26.76
CA ASN A 349 -17.55 -39.23 27.96
C ASN A 349 -16.65 -38.00 28.08
N CYS A 350 -16.20 -37.38 26.94
CA CYS A 350 -15.35 -36.22 27.00
C CYS A 350 -16.10 -34.98 27.51
N PHE A 351 -17.41 -34.92 27.29
CA PHE A 351 -18.23 -33.80 27.78
C PHE A 351 -18.39 -33.80 29.30
N THR A 352 -18.40 -34.99 29.91
CA THR A 352 -18.48 -35.13 31.37
C THR A 352 -17.14 -34.92 32.05
N THR A 353 -16.03 -35.29 31.40
CA THR A 353 -14.68 -35.16 31.96
C THR A 353 -14.03 -33.83 31.65
N GLY A 354 -14.61 -33.05 30.74
CA GLY A 354 -14.04 -31.79 30.30
C GLY A 354 -12.78 -31.92 29.44
N ASN A 355 -12.51 -33.10 28.86
CA ASN A 355 -11.32 -33.40 28.05
C ASN A 355 -11.70 -33.85 26.65
N CYS A 356 -12.41 -33.02 25.90
CA CYS A 356 -12.71 -33.27 24.48
C CYS A 356 -11.48 -33.05 23.61
N PRO A 357 -11.16 -34.01 22.71
CA PRO A 357 -10.04 -33.85 21.78
C PRO A 357 -10.24 -32.71 20.78
N PHE A 358 -11.51 -32.34 20.53
CA PHE A 358 -11.86 -31.21 19.62
C PHE A 358 -12.73 -30.19 20.38
N PRO A 359 -12.12 -29.41 21.32
CA PRO A 359 -12.84 -28.46 22.14
C PRO A 359 -13.31 -27.27 21.33
N SER A 360 -14.44 -26.68 21.66
CA SER A 360 -14.93 -25.38 21.22
C SER A 360 -16.27 -25.02 21.83
N ASP A 361 -16.63 -23.75 21.78
CA ASP A 361 -17.94 -23.23 22.01
C ASP A 361 -18.36 -22.23 20.92
N PRO A 362 -19.61 -21.82 20.85
CA PRO A 362 -20.10 -20.95 19.79
C PRO A 362 -19.37 -19.60 19.71
N GLU A 363 -18.97 -19.22 18.50
CA GLU A 363 -18.49 -17.87 18.17
C GLU A 363 -19.06 -17.40 16.86
N MET A 364 -19.20 -16.09 16.71
CA MET A 364 -19.72 -15.43 15.52
C MET A 364 -18.66 -14.50 14.94
N ILE A 365 -18.17 -14.76 13.71
CA ILE A 365 -17.09 -13.99 13.09
C ILE A 365 -17.55 -13.39 11.78
N LEU A 366 -17.53 -12.07 11.71
CA LEU A 366 -17.77 -11.32 10.47
C LEU A 366 -16.56 -11.43 9.55
N LEU A 367 -16.76 -11.93 8.34
CA LEU A 367 -15.68 -12.11 7.37
C LEU A 367 -15.44 -10.86 6.51
N ASN A 368 -14.20 -10.68 6.08
CA ASN A 368 -13.86 -9.65 5.10
C ASN A 368 -14.18 -10.14 3.68
N PRO A 369 -14.84 -9.33 2.86
CA PRO A 369 -14.76 -9.52 1.44
C PRO A 369 -13.34 -9.23 0.93
N VAL A 370 -12.97 -9.79 -0.22
CA VAL A 370 -11.63 -9.55 -0.81
C VAL A 370 -11.35 -8.09 -1.10
N GLU A 371 -12.39 -7.28 -1.29
CA GLU A 371 -12.36 -5.83 -1.53
C GLU A 371 -11.94 -5.01 -0.29
N GLN A 372 -12.08 -5.60 0.91
CA GLN A 372 -11.80 -4.94 2.20
C GLN A 372 -10.56 -5.51 2.91
N THR A 373 -9.74 -6.26 2.22
CA THR A 373 -8.50 -6.84 2.77
C THR A 373 -7.37 -5.82 2.92
N THR A 374 -6.40 -6.14 3.77
CA THR A 374 -5.22 -5.29 4.05
C THR A 374 -3.94 -6.14 4.04
N ASN A 375 -2.78 -5.49 3.94
CA ASN A 375 -1.48 -6.17 3.88
C ASN A 375 -0.65 -6.06 5.17
N ASN A 376 -1.18 -5.39 6.19
CA ASN A 376 -0.53 -5.22 7.49
C ASN A 376 -1.57 -5.20 8.60
N ILE A 377 -1.53 -6.18 9.49
CA ILE A 377 -2.38 -6.29 10.66
C ILE A 377 -1.55 -6.52 11.92
N THR A 378 -2.06 -5.98 13.04
CA THR A 378 -1.60 -6.30 14.38
C THR A 378 -2.77 -6.97 15.10
N VAL A 379 -2.62 -8.24 15.46
CA VAL A 379 -3.68 -9.07 16.03
C VAL A 379 -3.38 -9.46 17.46
N PHE A 380 -4.42 -9.50 18.29
CA PHE A 380 -4.38 -10.00 19.67
C PHE A 380 -4.87 -11.45 19.69
N SER A 381 -4.16 -12.36 20.33
CA SER A 381 -4.58 -13.75 20.57
C SER A 381 -5.00 -13.89 22.03
N ALA A 382 -6.28 -14.17 22.29
CA ALA A 382 -6.85 -14.18 23.63
C ALA A 382 -6.53 -15.47 24.41
N HIS A 383 -5.23 -15.81 24.53
CA HIS A 383 -4.78 -16.93 25.36
C HIS A 383 -5.09 -16.68 26.83
N GLN A 384 -5.44 -17.73 27.59
CA GLN A 384 -5.86 -17.67 29.00
C GLN A 384 -4.96 -16.84 29.94
N ASN A 385 -3.66 -16.72 29.63
CA ASN A 385 -2.73 -15.92 30.42
C ASN A 385 -2.92 -14.40 30.29
N TRP A 386 -3.69 -13.96 29.27
CA TRP A 386 -3.85 -12.55 28.92
C TRP A 386 -5.26 -12.01 29.16
N VAL A 387 -6.20 -12.87 29.55
CA VAL A 387 -7.55 -12.53 29.99
C VAL A 387 -7.65 -12.51 31.53
N PRO A 388 -8.75 -12.07 32.14
CA PRO A 388 -8.88 -12.07 33.60
C PRO A 388 -8.61 -13.47 34.19
N GLN A 389 -7.75 -13.51 35.19
CA GLN A 389 -7.27 -14.78 35.78
C GLN A 389 -8.43 -15.67 36.26
N GLY A 390 -8.39 -16.94 35.87
CA GLY A 390 -9.37 -17.93 36.26
C GLY A 390 -10.73 -17.81 35.55
N GLN A 391 -10.84 -16.93 34.56
CA GLN A 391 -12.08 -16.77 33.78
C GLN A 391 -12.04 -17.50 32.44
N SER A 392 -10.85 -17.83 31.93
CA SER A 392 -10.66 -18.49 30.63
C SER A 392 -9.77 -19.74 30.78
N ASN A 393 -9.98 -20.69 29.88
CA ASN A 393 -9.14 -21.89 29.73
C ASN A 393 -8.64 -22.03 28.28
N VAL A 394 -8.76 -21.01 27.44
CA VAL A 394 -8.26 -21.00 26.07
C VAL A 394 -6.74 -21.15 26.05
N ASN A 395 -6.25 -22.27 25.53
CA ASN A 395 -4.83 -22.60 25.43
C ASN A 395 -4.37 -22.94 23.99
N GLN A 396 -5.30 -23.04 23.05
CA GLN A 396 -5.04 -23.22 21.62
C GLN A 396 -5.45 -21.95 20.85
N CYS A 397 -4.49 -21.31 20.21
CA CYS A 397 -4.71 -20.08 19.45
C CYS A 397 -4.29 -20.28 18.00
N TYR A 398 -5.12 -19.85 17.06
CA TYR A 398 -4.94 -20.04 15.63
C TYR A 398 -5.18 -18.76 14.85
N LEU A 399 -4.55 -18.69 13.68
CA LEU A 399 -4.81 -17.68 12.64
C LEU A 399 -5.19 -18.41 11.35
N ASN A 400 -6.35 -18.09 10.79
CA ASN A 400 -6.68 -18.44 9.40
C ASN A 400 -6.39 -17.25 8.51
N ILE A 401 -5.44 -17.41 7.59
CA ILE A 401 -4.98 -16.35 6.68
C ILE A 401 -5.29 -16.77 5.25
N ILE A 402 -5.92 -15.89 4.48
CA ILE A 402 -6.24 -16.11 3.07
C ILE A 402 -5.60 -15.00 2.23
N ILE A 403 -4.76 -15.40 1.27
CA ILE A 403 -3.93 -14.51 0.47
C ILE A 403 -3.95 -14.92 -1.00
N PRO A 404 -3.77 -14.01 -1.98
CA PRO A 404 -3.50 -14.40 -3.35
C PRO A 404 -2.29 -15.34 -3.46
N THR A 405 -2.46 -16.47 -4.14
CA THR A 405 -1.44 -17.53 -4.21
C THR A 405 -0.05 -17.04 -4.62
N PRO A 406 0.12 -16.12 -5.60
CA PRO A 406 1.46 -15.63 -5.95
C PRO A 406 2.17 -14.86 -4.83
N ALA A 407 1.42 -14.31 -3.88
CA ALA A 407 1.97 -13.52 -2.77
C ALA A 407 2.17 -14.33 -1.48
N ALA A 408 1.76 -15.60 -1.43
CA ALA A 408 1.78 -16.43 -0.23
C ALA A 408 3.17 -16.49 0.43
N ASN A 409 4.24 -16.61 -0.37
CA ASN A 409 5.62 -16.69 0.13
C ASN A 409 6.16 -15.38 0.73
N SER A 410 5.47 -14.24 0.51
CA SER A 410 5.86 -12.95 1.07
C SER A 410 5.39 -12.76 2.52
N LEU A 411 4.41 -13.56 2.97
CA LEU A 411 3.80 -13.38 4.28
C LEU A 411 4.80 -13.64 5.42
N ARG A 412 4.75 -12.78 6.41
CA ARG A 412 5.57 -12.88 7.64
C ARG A 412 4.67 -12.69 8.87
N ILE A 413 4.93 -13.49 9.88
CA ILE A 413 4.36 -13.37 11.23
C ILE A 413 5.52 -13.01 12.16
N ASN A 414 5.46 -11.85 12.80
CA ASN A 414 6.55 -11.30 13.63
C ASN A 414 7.91 -11.32 12.90
N ASN A 415 7.93 -10.92 11.62
CA ASN A 415 9.07 -10.93 10.70
C ASN A 415 9.62 -12.33 10.32
N ALA A 416 9.02 -13.43 10.79
CA ALA A 416 9.38 -14.78 10.41
C ALA A 416 8.41 -15.37 9.37
N ALA A 417 8.87 -16.34 8.59
CA ALA A 417 7.97 -17.13 7.76
C ALA A 417 7.05 -17.97 8.67
N PRO A 418 5.79 -18.24 8.24
CA PRO A 418 4.90 -19.15 8.96
C PRO A 418 5.52 -20.55 9.10
N ALA A 419 5.15 -21.29 10.16
CA ALA A 419 5.59 -22.66 10.36
C ALA A 419 4.89 -23.64 9.40
N ASN A 420 3.61 -23.37 9.10
CA ASN A 420 2.83 -24.17 8.18
C ASN A 420 2.91 -23.64 6.73
N SER A 421 2.57 -24.49 5.77
CA SER A 421 2.55 -24.12 4.36
C SER A 421 1.16 -23.69 3.92
N PHE A 422 1.09 -22.76 2.98
CA PHE A 422 -0.14 -22.34 2.33
C PHE A 422 -0.72 -23.47 1.46
N VAL A 423 -2.02 -23.67 1.54
CA VAL A 423 -2.77 -24.65 0.75
C VAL A 423 -3.60 -23.90 -0.31
N PRO A 424 -3.41 -24.18 -1.61
CA PRO A 424 -4.22 -23.57 -2.67
C PRO A 424 -5.70 -23.94 -2.54
N ILE A 425 -6.59 -22.97 -2.79
CA ILE A 425 -8.04 -23.17 -2.78
C ILE A 425 -8.51 -23.47 -4.21
N PRO A 426 -9.01 -24.70 -4.49
CA PRO A 426 -9.40 -25.10 -5.84
C PRO A 426 -10.45 -24.16 -6.49
N GLY A 427 -10.25 -23.84 -7.76
CA GLY A 427 -11.15 -22.94 -8.48
C GLY A 427 -11.00 -21.45 -8.15
N THR A 428 -9.91 -21.08 -7.45
CA THR A 428 -9.57 -19.70 -7.12
C THR A 428 -8.08 -19.42 -7.35
N ASN A 429 -7.68 -18.15 -7.29
CA ASN A 429 -6.28 -17.71 -7.28
C ASN A 429 -5.78 -17.40 -5.84
N TYR A 430 -6.45 -17.98 -4.83
CA TYR A 430 -6.13 -17.79 -3.41
C TYR A 430 -5.61 -19.07 -2.79
N SER A 431 -4.79 -18.89 -1.73
CA SER A 431 -4.35 -19.95 -0.83
C SER A 431 -4.70 -19.56 0.60
N TYR A 432 -4.89 -20.55 1.45
CA TYR A 432 -5.11 -20.34 2.88
C TYR A 432 -4.01 -20.97 3.71
N LEU A 433 -3.85 -20.45 4.92
CA LEU A 433 -2.95 -20.93 5.95
C LEU A 433 -3.70 -21.02 7.26
N GLN A 434 -3.60 -22.16 7.94
CA GLN A 434 -4.00 -22.35 9.34
C GLN A 434 -2.74 -22.40 10.18
N GLU A 435 -2.43 -21.32 10.88
CA GLU A 435 -1.22 -21.24 11.69
C GLU A 435 -1.54 -21.38 13.18
N ASN A 436 -0.89 -22.33 13.85
CA ASN A 436 -1.00 -22.45 15.30
C ASN A 436 -0.03 -21.49 15.97
N VAL A 437 -0.57 -20.49 16.65
CA VAL A 437 0.19 -19.45 17.35
C VAL A 437 0.14 -19.58 18.88
N SER A 438 -0.29 -20.71 19.41
CA SER A 438 -0.46 -20.93 20.86
C SER A 438 0.83 -20.65 21.65
N THR A 439 1.97 -21.14 21.17
CA THR A 439 3.28 -20.92 21.80
C THR A 439 3.70 -19.45 21.74
N LEU A 440 3.42 -18.76 20.64
CA LEU A 440 3.67 -17.33 20.51
C LEU A 440 2.78 -16.54 21.46
N ALA A 441 1.49 -16.86 21.49
CA ALA A 441 0.48 -16.20 22.33
C ALA A 441 0.74 -16.39 23.83
N LEU A 442 1.34 -17.51 24.24
CA LEU A 442 1.75 -17.74 25.64
C LEU A 442 2.74 -16.65 26.13
N GLY A 443 3.72 -16.29 25.31
CA GLY A 443 4.74 -15.30 25.63
C GLY A 443 4.33 -13.86 25.31
N ASN A 444 3.77 -13.64 24.10
CA ASN A 444 3.26 -12.33 23.65
C ASN A 444 1.94 -12.55 22.88
N PRO A 445 0.81 -12.00 23.33
CA PRO A 445 -0.47 -12.19 22.68
C PRO A 445 -0.60 -11.39 21.37
N ILE A 446 0.36 -10.54 21.06
CA ILE A 446 0.33 -9.69 19.85
C ILE A 446 1.19 -10.32 18.77
N GLN A 447 0.60 -10.54 17.60
CA GLN A 447 1.28 -10.94 16.38
C GLN A 447 1.13 -9.85 15.32
N GLN A 448 2.24 -9.45 14.71
CA GLN A 448 2.24 -8.61 13.51
C GLN A 448 2.31 -9.49 12.28
N ILE A 449 1.37 -9.29 11.34
CA ILE A 449 1.29 -10.04 10.09
C ILE A 449 1.41 -9.04 8.94
N ILE A 450 2.38 -9.27 8.06
CA ILE A 450 2.65 -8.43 6.89
C ILE A 450 2.85 -9.29 5.64
N ALA A 451 2.45 -8.76 4.47
CA ALA A 451 2.69 -9.39 3.17
C ALA A 451 2.82 -8.33 2.07
N ASP A 452 3.35 -8.73 0.90
CA ASP A 452 3.43 -7.85 -0.28
C ASP A 452 2.07 -7.62 -0.96
N SER A 453 1.05 -8.41 -0.61
CA SER A 453 -0.32 -8.29 -1.10
C SER A 453 -1.31 -8.26 0.05
N ASN A 454 -2.51 -7.72 -0.22
CA ASN A 454 -3.59 -7.74 0.74
C ASN A 454 -4.04 -9.19 1.04
N PHE A 455 -4.42 -9.43 2.30
CA PHE A 455 -4.93 -10.71 2.79
C PHE A 455 -6.04 -10.49 3.81
N SER A 456 -6.87 -11.51 4.03
CA SER A 456 -7.78 -11.56 5.17
C SER A 456 -7.21 -12.46 6.25
N CYS A 457 -7.55 -12.16 7.50
CA CYS A 457 -7.16 -12.97 8.64
C CYS A 457 -8.27 -12.99 9.68
N ILE A 458 -8.55 -14.15 10.23
CA ILE A 458 -9.34 -14.34 11.45
C ILE A 458 -8.45 -14.92 12.54
N ALA A 459 -8.62 -14.43 13.77
CA ALA A 459 -8.00 -14.97 14.95
C ALA A 459 -9.04 -15.68 15.80
N TYR A 460 -8.71 -16.88 16.24
CA TYR A 460 -9.61 -17.70 17.05
C TYR A 460 -8.84 -18.65 17.95
N GLY A 461 -9.50 -19.19 18.93
CA GLY A 461 -8.87 -20.14 19.85
C GLY A 461 -9.88 -21.00 20.59
N TYR A 462 -9.35 -22.08 21.16
CA TYR A 462 -10.11 -23.10 21.85
C TYR A 462 -9.63 -23.32 23.26
N GLY A 463 -10.59 -23.55 24.13
CA GLY A 463 -10.42 -24.15 25.46
C GLY A 463 -11.50 -25.17 25.69
N ASN A 464 -11.50 -25.83 26.87
CA ASN A 464 -12.58 -26.71 27.23
C ASN A 464 -13.87 -25.91 27.47
N VAL A 465 -14.92 -26.15 26.67
CA VAL A 465 -16.20 -25.43 26.67
C VAL A 465 -16.01 -23.92 26.64
N GLU A 466 -15.07 -23.45 25.82
CA GLU A 466 -14.77 -22.02 25.62
C GLU A 466 -14.08 -21.81 24.30
N SER A 467 -14.35 -20.68 23.68
CA SER A 467 -13.61 -20.17 22.50
C SER A 467 -13.59 -18.66 22.46
N TYR A 468 -12.81 -18.13 21.53
CA TYR A 468 -12.90 -16.76 21.05
C TYR A 468 -12.71 -16.75 19.53
N GLY A 469 -13.29 -15.73 18.89
CA GLY A 469 -13.11 -15.57 17.47
C GLY A 469 -13.49 -14.18 16.98
N TYR A 470 -12.65 -13.60 16.12
CA TYR A 470 -12.93 -12.30 15.51
C TYR A 470 -12.12 -12.08 14.24
N ASN A 471 -12.58 -11.15 13.46
CA ASN A 471 -11.83 -10.60 12.35
C ASN A 471 -10.57 -9.91 12.85
N ALA A 472 -9.40 -10.30 12.35
CA ALA A 472 -8.12 -9.78 12.85
C ALA A 472 -7.73 -8.42 12.26
N GLY A 473 -8.33 -8.02 11.14
CA GLY A 473 -8.08 -6.74 10.51
C GLY A 473 -8.83 -6.57 9.20
N THR A 474 -9.34 -5.38 8.96
CA THR A 474 -10.19 -5.07 7.81
C THR A 474 -10.04 -3.62 7.37
N LYS A 475 -10.26 -3.35 6.10
CA LYS A 475 -10.68 -2.03 5.64
C LYS A 475 -12.20 -1.93 5.71
N VAL A 476 -12.73 -0.72 5.95
CA VAL A 476 -14.17 -0.46 6.03
C VAL A 476 -14.50 0.71 5.11
N LYS A 477 -14.07 0.59 3.85
CA LYS A 477 -14.29 1.61 2.82
C LYS A 477 -15.70 1.50 2.25
N ASP A 478 -16.30 2.64 1.94
CA ASP A 478 -17.48 2.67 1.08
C ASP A 478 -17.04 2.35 -0.36
N LEU A 479 -17.49 1.23 -0.92
CA LEU A 479 -17.10 0.80 -2.25
C LEU A 479 -17.78 1.60 -3.38
N LEU A 480 -18.84 2.36 -3.06
CA LEU A 480 -19.61 3.18 -4.01
C LEU A 480 -19.25 4.68 -3.93
N GLN A 481 -18.58 5.11 -2.84
CA GLN A 481 -18.13 6.49 -2.64
C GLN A 481 -16.60 6.48 -2.55
N PHE A 482 -15.93 7.01 -3.56
CA PHE A 482 -14.48 6.98 -3.60
C PHE A 482 -13.90 8.18 -4.34
N LEU A 483 -12.67 8.51 -3.95
CA LEU A 483 -11.86 9.51 -4.59
C LEU A 483 -11.01 8.85 -5.68
N THR A 484 -10.93 9.50 -6.83
CA THR A 484 -10.02 9.14 -7.91
C THR A 484 -9.07 10.29 -8.16
N ILE A 485 -7.78 9.98 -8.36
CA ILE A 485 -6.76 10.97 -8.68
C ILE A 485 -6.14 10.60 -10.01
N ARG A 486 -6.06 11.56 -10.91
CA ARG A 486 -5.47 11.38 -12.24
C ARG A 486 -4.28 12.32 -12.44
N ASP A 487 -3.12 11.74 -12.72
CA ASP A 487 -2.00 12.44 -13.31
C ASP A 487 -2.29 12.67 -14.81
N PRO A 488 -2.21 13.91 -15.34
CA PRO A 488 -2.49 14.19 -16.75
C PRO A 488 -1.54 13.47 -17.72
N ASN A 489 -0.38 13.01 -17.25
CA ASN A 489 0.60 12.27 -18.05
C ASN A 489 0.35 10.75 -18.05
N LEU A 490 -0.52 10.25 -17.16
CA LEU A 490 -0.89 8.85 -17.05
C LEU A 490 -2.28 8.61 -17.63
N THR A 491 -2.46 7.49 -18.33
CA THR A 491 -3.75 7.09 -18.89
C THR A 491 -4.66 6.38 -17.88
N GLN A 492 -4.12 5.99 -16.74
CA GLN A 492 -4.84 5.26 -15.69
C GLN A 492 -5.00 6.13 -14.43
N ASP A 493 -6.14 5.96 -13.76
CA ASP A 493 -6.42 6.60 -12.48
C ASP A 493 -5.52 5.99 -11.39
N ALA A 494 -4.89 6.84 -10.58
CA ALA A 494 -4.03 6.42 -9.48
C ALA A 494 -4.77 6.47 -8.14
N PRO A 495 -4.49 5.56 -7.21
CA PRO A 495 -5.06 5.62 -5.87
C PRO A 495 -4.39 6.66 -4.96
N SER A 496 -3.29 7.28 -5.41
CA SER A 496 -2.45 8.22 -4.67
C SER A 496 -1.82 9.25 -5.61
N VAL A 497 -1.06 10.21 -5.09
CA VAL A 497 -0.46 11.30 -5.87
C VAL A 497 1.03 11.39 -5.58
N CYS A 498 1.79 11.84 -6.55
CA CYS A 498 3.20 12.18 -6.39
C CYS A 498 3.36 13.64 -5.92
N GLN A 499 4.25 13.87 -4.98
CA GLN A 499 4.57 15.19 -4.46
C GLN A 499 4.86 16.19 -5.60
N GLN A 500 4.27 17.41 -5.51
CA GLN A 500 4.44 18.49 -6.49
C GLN A 500 4.15 18.09 -7.96
N THR A 501 3.29 17.08 -8.15
CA THR A 501 2.83 16.71 -9.48
C THR A 501 1.42 17.23 -9.71
N PRO A 502 1.14 17.94 -10.82
CA PRO A 502 -0.21 18.43 -11.12
C PRO A 502 -1.19 17.25 -11.23
N SER A 503 -2.19 17.19 -10.36
CA SER A 503 -3.15 16.09 -10.28
C SER A 503 -4.58 16.61 -10.36
N LYS A 504 -5.45 15.89 -11.07
CA LYS A 504 -6.90 16.11 -11.06
C LYS A 504 -7.57 15.20 -10.05
N LEU A 505 -8.55 15.76 -9.35
CA LEU A 505 -9.33 15.07 -8.34
C LEU A 505 -10.75 14.85 -8.84
N TYR A 506 -11.30 13.68 -8.56
CA TYR A 506 -12.67 13.30 -8.88
C TYR A 506 -13.31 12.61 -7.69
N VAL A 507 -14.55 12.94 -7.38
CA VAL A 507 -15.35 12.15 -6.45
C VAL A 507 -16.39 11.34 -7.22
N THR A 508 -16.55 10.08 -6.86
CA THR A 508 -17.61 9.22 -7.39
C THR A 508 -18.62 8.94 -6.29
N LEU A 509 -19.90 9.14 -6.59
CA LEU A 509 -21.03 9.00 -5.66
C LEU A 509 -22.11 8.12 -6.27
N PRO A 510 -22.92 7.38 -5.46
CA PRO A 510 -24.02 6.56 -5.94
C PRO A 510 -25.32 7.38 -6.21
N TYR A 511 -25.22 8.71 -6.23
CA TYR A 511 -26.33 9.61 -6.48
C TYR A 511 -25.87 10.89 -7.18
N LEU A 512 -26.80 11.58 -7.84
CA LEU A 512 -26.56 12.91 -8.40
C LEU A 512 -26.57 13.95 -7.27
N ALA A 513 -25.40 14.39 -6.86
CA ALA A 513 -25.27 15.44 -5.88
C ALA A 513 -25.79 16.78 -6.42
N THR A 514 -26.50 17.55 -5.58
CA THR A 514 -26.96 18.92 -5.92
C THR A 514 -25.98 19.99 -5.49
N LYS A 515 -25.07 19.68 -4.55
CA LYS A 515 -23.96 20.54 -4.12
C LYS A 515 -22.78 19.66 -3.72
N LEU A 516 -21.58 20.10 -3.99
CA LEU A 516 -20.33 19.54 -3.50
C LEU A 516 -19.49 20.64 -2.89
N GLU A 517 -18.99 20.42 -1.68
CA GLU A 517 -18.06 21.31 -1.02
C GLU A 517 -16.80 20.54 -0.63
N TRP A 518 -15.68 20.88 -1.27
CA TRP A 518 -14.38 20.27 -1.02
C TRP A 518 -13.65 21.04 0.07
N LYS A 519 -13.23 20.34 1.12
CA LYS A 519 -12.49 20.81 2.27
C LYS A 519 -11.08 20.24 2.28
N PHE A 520 -10.07 21.07 2.21
CA PHE A 520 -8.66 20.69 2.15
C PHE A 520 -7.91 20.92 3.46
N ASN A 521 -8.59 21.25 4.53
CA ASN A 521 -8.00 21.50 5.86
C ASN A 521 -6.84 22.51 5.83
N GLY A 522 -6.99 23.56 5.04
CA GLY A 522 -6.00 24.65 4.91
C GLY A 522 -4.85 24.38 3.93
N LEU A 523 -4.79 23.17 3.32
CA LEU A 523 -3.77 22.86 2.32
C LEU A 523 -4.03 23.60 0.99
N PHE A 524 -5.31 23.69 0.59
CA PHE A 524 -5.81 24.46 -0.54
C PHE A 524 -7.06 25.22 -0.09
N PRO A 525 -7.47 26.27 -0.82
CA PRO A 525 -8.77 26.90 -0.59
C PRO A 525 -9.91 25.90 -0.76
N ASP A 526 -10.91 25.99 0.10
CA ASP A 526 -12.14 25.21 -0.03
C ASP A 526 -12.88 25.58 -1.32
N VAL A 527 -13.51 24.59 -1.96
CA VAL A 527 -14.22 24.77 -3.23
C VAL A 527 -15.66 24.32 -3.08
N VAL A 528 -16.60 25.22 -3.38
CA VAL A 528 -18.03 24.92 -3.41
C VAL A 528 -18.50 24.86 -4.86
N ILE A 529 -19.16 23.77 -5.24
CA ILE A 529 -19.74 23.55 -6.55
C ILE A 529 -21.24 23.37 -6.38
N ASN A 530 -22.02 24.35 -6.81
CA ASN A 530 -23.47 24.24 -6.88
C ASN A 530 -23.88 23.58 -8.21
N ALA A 531 -24.86 22.67 -8.15
CA ALA A 531 -25.30 21.87 -9.27
C ALA A 531 -24.13 21.19 -10.04
N PRO A 532 -23.31 20.35 -9.38
CA PRO A 532 -22.17 19.70 -10.01
C PRO A 532 -22.62 18.80 -11.16
N VAL A 533 -21.85 18.81 -12.25
CA VAL A 533 -22.13 18.00 -13.43
C VAL A 533 -21.20 16.78 -13.39
N ALA A 534 -21.78 15.59 -13.48
CA ALA A 534 -21.00 14.37 -13.62
C ALA A 534 -20.34 14.29 -15.02
N ASP A 535 -19.04 14.01 -15.08
CA ASP A 535 -18.32 13.80 -16.34
C ASP A 535 -18.41 12.35 -16.83
N SER A 536 -18.83 11.44 -15.96
CA SER A 536 -18.99 10.03 -16.27
C SER A 536 -20.09 9.40 -15.41
N ILE A 537 -20.89 8.53 -16.03
CA ILE A 537 -21.95 7.76 -15.39
C ILE A 537 -21.74 6.30 -15.81
N TYR A 538 -21.63 5.41 -14.82
CA TYR A 538 -21.38 3.99 -15.09
C TYR A 538 -21.92 3.10 -13.98
N GLN A 539 -21.95 1.80 -14.23
CA GLN A 539 -22.37 0.82 -13.24
C GLN A 539 -21.17 0.34 -12.43
N LYS A 540 -21.28 0.40 -11.11
CA LYS A 540 -20.34 -0.17 -10.17
C LYS A 540 -21.10 -0.94 -9.10
N GLU A 541 -20.72 -2.18 -8.86
CA GLU A 541 -21.36 -3.07 -7.88
C GLU A 541 -22.89 -3.17 -8.05
N GLY A 542 -23.38 -3.10 -9.31
CA GLY A 542 -24.81 -3.17 -9.63
C GLY A 542 -25.59 -1.85 -9.41
N LYS A 543 -24.91 -0.78 -8.99
CA LYS A 543 -25.51 0.56 -8.81
C LYS A 543 -24.95 1.57 -9.80
N THR A 544 -25.80 2.48 -10.24
CA THR A 544 -25.35 3.63 -11.03
C THR A 544 -24.55 4.56 -10.15
N VAL A 545 -23.33 4.89 -10.59
CA VAL A 545 -22.46 5.86 -9.92
C VAL A 545 -22.14 7.02 -10.86
N TYR A 546 -21.94 8.18 -10.27
CA TYR A 546 -21.74 9.45 -10.93
C TYR A 546 -20.37 10.00 -10.51
N ARG A 547 -19.49 10.26 -11.49
CA ARG A 547 -18.17 10.84 -11.22
C ARG A 547 -18.22 12.34 -11.46
N PHE A 548 -17.78 13.11 -10.47
CA PHE A 548 -17.74 14.57 -10.49
C PHE A 548 -16.29 15.06 -10.47
N PRO A 549 -15.85 15.82 -11.48
CA PRO A 549 -14.52 16.39 -11.51
C PRO A 549 -14.42 17.62 -10.62
N LEU A 550 -13.32 17.75 -9.88
CA LEU A 550 -12.91 19.02 -9.30
C LEU A 550 -12.12 19.81 -10.34
N GLN A 551 -12.47 21.06 -10.59
CA GLN A 551 -11.81 21.91 -11.57
C GLN A 551 -10.41 22.29 -11.13
N GLY A 552 -9.47 22.39 -12.09
CA GLY A 552 -8.08 22.76 -11.86
C GLY A 552 -7.16 21.56 -11.61
N PHE A 553 -5.90 21.88 -11.27
CA PHE A 553 -4.87 20.94 -10.89
C PHE A 553 -4.37 21.25 -9.50
N TYR A 554 -4.12 20.21 -8.70
CA TYR A 554 -3.70 20.31 -7.31
C TYR A 554 -2.30 19.73 -7.16
N LEU A 555 -1.39 20.50 -6.58
CA LEU A 555 0.01 20.13 -6.36
C LEU A 555 0.24 19.95 -4.86
N PHE A 556 0.27 18.72 -4.39
CA PHE A 556 0.46 18.41 -2.98
C PHE A 556 1.93 18.65 -2.58
N PRO A 557 2.19 19.60 -1.65
CA PRO A 557 3.57 20.04 -1.39
C PRO A 557 4.37 19.12 -0.48
N THR A 558 3.69 18.39 0.41
CA THR A 558 4.32 17.55 1.46
C THR A 558 3.98 16.09 1.27
N THR A 559 4.97 15.22 1.52
CA THR A 559 4.78 13.76 1.51
C THR A 559 4.01 13.28 2.73
N GLY A 560 3.40 12.11 2.61
CA GLY A 560 2.55 11.53 3.64
C GLY A 560 1.08 11.67 3.30
N THR A 561 0.20 11.61 4.28
CA THR A 561 -1.24 11.60 4.03
C THR A 561 -1.82 13.01 4.16
N SER A 562 -2.64 13.39 3.20
CA SER A 562 -3.39 14.65 3.16
C SER A 562 -4.87 14.34 3.29
N PRO A 563 -5.54 14.77 4.37
CA PRO A 563 -6.98 14.57 4.53
C PRO A 563 -7.76 15.54 3.63
N VAL A 564 -8.80 15.02 3.00
CA VAL A 564 -9.75 15.78 2.18
C VAL A 564 -11.15 15.35 2.56
N SER A 565 -11.99 16.30 2.92
CA SER A 565 -13.41 16.05 3.20
C SER A 565 -14.26 16.62 2.07
N ILE A 566 -15.31 15.90 1.70
CA ILE A 566 -16.29 16.37 0.72
C ILE A 566 -17.66 16.37 1.38
N ILE A 567 -18.29 17.54 1.45
CA ILE A 567 -19.68 17.64 1.87
C ILE A 567 -20.53 17.60 0.60
N ALA A 568 -21.28 16.52 0.44
CA ALA A 568 -22.14 16.29 -0.72
C ALA A 568 -23.61 16.38 -0.30
N THR A 569 -24.42 17.14 -1.03
CA THR A 569 -25.88 17.17 -0.81
C THR A 569 -26.55 16.13 -1.68
N ASN A 570 -27.16 15.13 -1.05
CA ASN A 570 -27.94 14.07 -1.67
C ASN A 570 -29.41 14.48 -1.79
N PRO A 571 -30.00 14.58 -2.98
CA PRO A 571 -31.40 14.93 -3.14
C PRO A 571 -32.36 13.73 -2.98
N THR A 572 -31.88 12.49 -2.89
CA THR A 572 -32.69 11.29 -2.86
C THR A 572 -33.38 11.06 -1.51
N LEU A 573 -34.61 10.54 -1.56
CA LEU A 573 -35.52 10.40 -0.41
C LEU A 573 -35.28 9.13 0.44
N ASP A 574 -34.06 8.56 0.47
CA ASP A 574 -33.79 7.36 1.28
C ASP A 574 -33.76 7.64 2.80
N GLY A 575 -34.59 8.61 3.27
CA GLY A 575 -34.65 8.99 4.67
C GLY A 575 -33.45 9.81 5.18
N CYS A 576 -32.44 10.01 4.34
CA CYS A 576 -31.21 10.75 4.66
C CYS A 576 -31.02 11.95 3.72
N THR A 577 -32.08 12.72 3.48
CA THR A 577 -31.99 13.98 2.72
C THR A 577 -31.13 14.99 3.46
N GLY A 578 -30.05 15.47 2.81
CA GLY A 578 -29.23 16.51 3.40
C GLY A 578 -27.75 16.36 3.06
N GLU A 579 -26.95 17.18 3.71
CA GLU A 579 -25.50 17.19 3.53
C GLU A 579 -24.87 15.94 4.15
N GLN A 580 -24.04 15.27 3.38
CA GLN A 580 -23.25 14.12 3.80
C GLN A 580 -21.78 14.50 3.72
N GLN A 581 -21.08 14.50 4.86
CA GLN A 581 -19.63 14.60 4.87
C GLN A 581 -19.03 13.23 4.56
N ILE A 582 -18.09 13.21 3.60
CA ILE A 582 -17.35 12.04 3.16
C ILE A 582 -15.89 12.38 3.29
N ASP A 583 -15.20 11.69 4.17
CA ASP A 583 -13.80 11.92 4.44
C ASP A 583 -12.94 10.98 3.60
N PHE A 584 -11.88 11.49 2.98
CA PHE A 584 -10.92 10.77 2.18
C PHE A 584 -9.50 11.10 2.64
N GLU A 585 -8.59 10.21 2.35
CA GLU A 585 -7.17 10.40 2.53
C GLU A 585 -6.45 10.25 1.21
N ILE A 586 -5.61 11.24 0.89
CA ILE A 586 -4.74 11.19 -0.26
C ILE A 586 -3.33 10.91 0.23
N PHE A 587 -2.76 9.78 -0.17
CA PHE A 587 -1.37 9.50 0.12
C PHE A 587 -0.46 10.16 -0.91
N VAL A 588 0.43 11.04 -0.45
CA VAL A 588 1.37 11.79 -1.27
C VAL A 588 2.73 11.11 -1.21
N HIS A 589 3.11 10.46 -2.31
CA HIS A 589 4.40 9.80 -2.42
C HIS A 589 5.53 10.78 -2.68
N PRO A 590 6.76 10.52 -2.20
CA PRO A 590 7.90 11.37 -2.47
C PRO A 590 8.22 11.38 -3.97
N LYS A 591 8.47 12.59 -4.49
CA LYS A 591 8.98 12.77 -5.84
C LYS A 591 10.46 12.41 -5.86
N PRO A 592 10.91 11.51 -6.75
CA PRO A 592 12.33 11.19 -6.83
C PRO A 592 13.16 12.38 -7.35
N MET A 593 14.42 12.42 -6.99
CA MET A 593 15.39 13.41 -7.46
C MET A 593 16.34 12.73 -8.46
N ALA A 594 16.41 13.25 -9.68
CA ALA A 594 17.39 12.79 -10.66
C ALA A 594 18.73 13.51 -10.43
N ASP A 595 19.81 12.76 -10.49
CA ASP A 595 21.17 13.28 -10.64
C ASP A 595 22.03 12.21 -11.31
N PHE A 596 23.17 12.63 -11.87
CA PHE A 596 24.08 11.70 -12.52
C PHE A 596 25.51 12.20 -12.58
N THR A 597 26.43 11.29 -12.69
CA THR A 597 27.82 11.52 -13.04
C THR A 597 28.14 10.97 -14.42
N TYR A 598 29.22 11.44 -15.04
CA TYR A 598 29.71 10.86 -16.29
C TYR A 598 31.21 10.87 -16.35
N THR A 599 31.76 9.91 -17.09
CA THR A 599 33.17 9.86 -17.50
C THR A 599 33.23 9.93 -19.00
N TYR A 600 34.06 10.86 -19.51
CA TYR A 600 34.21 11.12 -20.93
C TYR A 600 35.56 11.78 -21.19
N THR A 601 36.26 11.34 -22.22
CA THR A 601 37.53 11.93 -22.63
C THR A 601 37.36 13.27 -23.34
N GLY A 602 36.15 13.54 -23.80
CA GLY A 602 35.79 14.73 -24.57
C GLY A 602 35.94 14.56 -26.08
N CYS A 603 36.25 13.41 -26.61
CA CYS A 603 36.55 13.19 -28.03
C CYS A 603 35.46 12.37 -28.74
N ILE A 604 35.09 12.77 -29.96
CA ILE A 604 34.06 12.12 -30.79
C ILE A 604 34.29 10.61 -31.02
N SER A 605 35.53 10.15 -30.91
CA SER A 605 35.91 8.73 -31.07
C SER A 605 35.46 7.84 -29.91
N ASP A 606 35.28 8.43 -28.75
CA ASP A 606 35.11 7.72 -27.50
C ASP A 606 33.67 7.70 -27.07
N SER A 607 33.31 6.75 -26.19
CA SER A 607 31.99 6.68 -25.58
C SER A 607 32.00 7.40 -24.25
N ALA A 608 31.04 8.28 -24.04
CA ALA A 608 30.73 8.84 -22.74
C ALA A 608 29.96 7.80 -21.92
N ARG A 609 30.34 7.56 -20.67
CA ARG A 609 29.65 6.67 -19.75
C ARG A 609 28.92 7.47 -18.69
N PHE A 610 27.61 7.31 -18.61
CA PHE A 610 26.74 7.99 -17.66
C PHE A 610 26.30 7.00 -16.56
N THR A 611 26.25 7.47 -15.32
CA THR A 611 25.78 6.69 -14.18
C THR A 611 24.82 7.54 -13.35
N SER A 612 23.60 7.05 -13.18
CA SER A 612 22.60 7.71 -12.32
C SER A 612 23.02 7.67 -10.86
N THR A 613 22.98 8.82 -10.21
CA THR A 613 23.10 9.01 -8.75
C THR A 613 21.77 9.48 -8.15
N GLY A 614 20.67 9.38 -8.92
CA GLY A 614 19.34 9.77 -8.48
C GLY A 614 18.90 9.03 -7.21
N THR A 615 18.12 9.71 -6.38
CA THR A 615 17.66 9.25 -5.06
C THR A 615 16.16 9.40 -4.91
N ILE A 616 15.60 8.69 -3.94
CA ILE A 616 14.24 8.86 -3.45
C ILE A 616 14.24 8.69 -1.92
N THR A 617 13.38 9.43 -1.22
CA THR A 617 13.26 9.37 0.24
C THR A 617 12.30 8.27 0.70
N GLY A 618 12.45 7.82 1.94
CA GLY A 618 11.60 6.80 2.56
C GLY A 618 11.96 5.37 2.13
N THR A 619 10.97 4.50 2.11
CA THR A 619 11.11 3.07 1.76
C THR A 619 10.95 2.79 0.26
N GLU A 620 10.71 3.84 -0.54
CA GLU A 620 10.52 3.73 -1.99
C GLU A 620 11.82 3.41 -2.72
N SER A 621 11.70 2.81 -3.90
CA SER A 621 12.84 2.45 -4.75
C SER A 621 12.69 2.98 -6.17
N LEU A 622 13.82 3.25 -6.83
CA LEU A 622 13.86 3.62 -8.24
C LEU A 622 13.87 2.35 -9.11
N VAL A 623 13.07 2.37 -10.18
CA VAL A 623 12.93 1.21 -11.09
C VAL A 623 13.21 1.55 -12.55
N LYS A 624 13.21 2.87 -12.91
CA LYS A 624 13.43 3.28 -14.30
C LYS A 624 14.34 4.50 -14.35
N TRP A 625 15.23 4.50 -15.36
CA TRP A 625 16.23 5.55 -15.63
C TRP A 625 16.18 5.89 -17.10
N ASP A 626 15.69 7.09 -17.45
CA ASP A 626 15.58 7.55 -18.82
C ASP A 626 16.63 8.63 -19.10
N TRP A 627 17.23 8.57 -20.30
CA TRP A 627 18.28 9.46 -20.76
C TRP A 627 17.94 10.07 -22.09
N SER A 628 18.27 11.34 -22.28
CA SER A 628 18.35 12.04 -23.57
C SER A 628 19.75 12.63 -23.70
N PHE A 629 20.47 12.28 -24.77
CA PHE A 629 21.89 12.63 -24.91
C PHE A 629 22.15 13.97 -25.60
N GLY A 630 21.09 14.70 -25.97
CA GLY A 630 21.21 16.02 -26.61
C GLY A 630 21.61 15.97 -28.10
N ASP A 631 21.53 14.81 -28.71
CA ASP A 631 21.76 14.57 -30.15
C ASP A 631 20.55 13.88 -30.82
N ASN A 632 19.34 14.04 -30.21
CA ASN A 632 18.08 13.40 -30.57
C ASN A 632 18.04 11.88 -30.32
N THR A 633 18.99 11.32 -29.63
CA THR A 633 18.98 9.93 -29.18
C THR A 633 18.61 9.85 -27.71
N THR A 634 18.06 8.69 -27.33
CA THR A 634 17.63 8.39 -25.96
C THR A 634 18.16 7.03 -25.54
N GLY A 635 18.10 6.78 -24.23
CA GLY A 635 18.51 5.48 -23.69
C GLY A 635 17.87 5.23 -22.34
N SER A 636 18.05 4.02 -21.80
CA SER A 636 17.53 3.62 -20.50
C SER A 636 18.53 2.76 -19.73
N GLY A 637 18.42 2.77 -18.40
CA GLY A 637 19.25 1.99 -17.49
C GLY A 637 20.05 2.84 -16.52
N LYS A 638 20.37 2.27 -15.34
CA LYS A 638 21.09 2.98 -14.26
C LYS A 638 22.47 3.45 -14.69
N THR A 639 23.14 2.66 -15.54
CA THR A 639 24.41 3.01 -16.18
C THR A 639 24.29 2.75 -17.66
N ILE A 640 24.74 3.70 -18.48
CA ILE A 640 24.66 3.62 -19.93
C ILE A 640 25.89 4.26 -20.58
N ALA A 641 26.34 3.72 -21.71
CA ALA A 641 27.36 4.30 -22.57
C ALA A 641 26.72 4.88 -23.84
N HIS A 642 27.19 6.06 -24.26
CA HIS A 642 26.72 6.71 -25.46
C HIS A 642 27.90 7.26 -26.28
N LYS A 643 27.88 7.09 -27.59
CA LYS A 643 28.88 7.58 -28.51
C LYS A 643 28.29 8.65 -29.44
N TYR A 644 28.84 9.85 -29.36
CA TYR A 644 28.43 10.95 -30.22
C TYR A 644 29.05 10.85 -31.64
N LEU A 645 28.24 11.09 -32.64
CA LEU A 645 28.63 11.03 -34.05
C LEU A 645 29.04 12.40 -34.61
N THR A 646 28.71 13.48 -33.92
CA THR A 646 29.01 14.86 -34.32
C THR A 646 29.56 15.64 -33.13
N SER A 647 30.56 16.53 -33.42
CA SER A 647 31.12 17.42 -32.40
C SER A 647 30.16 18.53 -32.02
N GLY A 648 30.40 19.15 -30.88
CA GLY A 648 29.59 20.25 -30.34
C GLY A 648 29.20 20.14 -28.90
N SER A 649 28.51 21.14 -28.38
CA SER A 649 27.93 21.11 -27.03
C SER A 649 26.69 20.21 -26.99
N ARG A 650 26.56 19.38 -25.99
CA ARG A 650 25.42 18.46 -25.79
C ARG A 650 24.82 18.69 -24.41
N GLU A 651 23.51 18.93 -24.35
CA GLU A 651 22.76 18.96 -23.10
C GLU A 651 22.19 17.56 -22.85
N VAL A 652 22.78 16.85 -21.90
CA VAL A 652 22.30 15.52 -21.49
C VAL A 652 21.26 15.73 -20.40
N ALA A 653 20.07 15.16 -20.61
CA ALA A 653 18.99 15.17 -19.62
C ALA A 653 18.76 13.75 -19.08
N HIS A 654 18.55 13.69 -17.77
CA HIS A 654 18.29 12.43 -17.05
C HIS A 654 17.03 12.55 -16.19
N ARG A 655 16.24 11.49 -16.17
CA ARG A 655 15.02 11.36 -15.39
C ARG A 655 14.93 9.98 -14.77
N VAL A 656 14.41 9.89 -13.54
CA VAL A 656 14.21 8.63 -12.81
C VAL A 656 12.74 8.45 -12.41
N THR A 657 12.29 7.19 -12.33
CA THR A 657 10.92 6.86 -11.95
C THR A 657 10.95 5.86 -10.78
N SER A 658 10.13 6.10 -9.78
CA SER A 658 9.95 5.21 -8.63
C SER A 658 9.09 3.99 -8.97
N LYS A 659 9.10 2.95 -8.10
CA LYS A 659 8.30 1.72 -8.24
C LYS A 659 6.80 2.00 -8.38
N ILE A 660 6.29 3.04 -7.75
CA ILE A 660 4.87 3.43 -7.81
C ILE A 660 4.52 4.33 -8.99
N GLY A 661 5.52 4.77 -9.79
CA GLY A 661 5.31 5.60 -10.97
C GLY A 661 5.63 7.08 -10.80
N CYS A 662 6.04 7.57 -9.63
CA CYS A 662 6.45 8.97 -9.48
C CYS A 662 7.71 9.29 -10.26
N VAL A 663 7.68 10.39 -11.02
CA VAL A 663 8.72 10.76 -11.96
C VAL A 663 9.43 12.03 -11.48
N SER A 664 10.77 12.05 -11.54
CA SER A 664 11.56 13.22 -11.22
C SER A 664 11.43 14.32 -12.25
N ASP A 665 11.85 15.53 -11.90
CA ASP A 665 12.20 16.54 -12.89
C ASP A 665 13.40 16.10 -13.72
N ASN A 666 13.59 16.69 -14.89
CA ASN A 666 14.76 16.45 -15.73
C ASN A 666 16.00 17.10 -15.11
N MET A 667 17.01 16.31 -14.74
CA MET A 667 18.33 16.82 -14.41
C MET A 667 19.14 16.96 -15.67
N LYS A 668 19.72 18.14 -15.91
CA LYS A 668 20.45 18.46 -17.12
C LYS A 668 21.91 18.79 -16.80
N LYS A 669 22.84 18.26 -17.60
CA LYS A 669 24.27 18.62 -17.57
C LYS A 669 24.79 18.74 -18.99
N THR A 670 25.65 19.73 -19.21
CA THR A 670 26.25 19.97 -20.53
C THR A 670 27.64 19.31 -20.60
N LEU A 671 27.92 18.65 -21.70
CA LEU A 671 29.26 18.17 -22.06
C LEU A 671 29.65 18.65 -23.45
N THR A 672 30.96 18.77 -23.71
CA THR A 672 31.50 19.15 -25.00
C THR A 672 32.10 17.93 -25.69
N VAL A 673 31.70 17.71 -26.94
CA VAL A 673 32.25 16.71 -27.84
C VAL A 673 33.19 17.38 -28.81
N ASN A 674 34.49 17.15 -28.69
CA ASN A 674 35.50 17.73 -29.56
C ASN A 674 35.72 16.86 -30.81
N ALA A 675 35.86 17.53 -31.93
CA ALA A 675 36.22 16.86 -33.19
C ALA A 675 37.63 16.29 -33.13
N LYS A 676 37.87 15.21 -33.85
CA LYS A 676 39.23 14.73 -34.13
C LYS A 676 39.97 15.73 -35.01
N PRO A 677 41.27 16.01 -34.78
CA PRO A 677 42.11 16.76 -35.71
C PRO A 677 42.34 15.92 -36.98
N ILE A 678 42.54 16.59 -38.08
CA ILE A 678 42.86 16.00 -39.35
C ILE A 678 44.36 16.08 -39.55
N ALA A 679 45.03 14.91 -39.58
CA ALA A 679 46.46 14.82 -39.89
C ALA A 679 46.67 15.06 -41.39
N ALA A 680 47.57 15.96 -41.75
CA ALA A 680 47.94 16.25 -43.14
C ALA A 680 49.38 16.73 -43.21
N PHE A 681 50.12 16.33 -44.24
CA PHE A 681 51.48 16.78 -44.51
C PHE A 681 51.80 16.70 -45.98
N VAL A 682 52.85 17.41 -46.37
CA VAL A 682 53.42 17.40 -47.71
C VAL A 682 54.91 17.06 -47.63
N LEU A 683 55.36 16.22 -48.50
CA LEU A 683 56.76 15.84 -48.68
C LEU A 683 57.28 16.50 -49.96
N THR A 684 58.36 17.26 -49.81
CA THR A 684 58.97 17.97 -50.94
C THR A 684 60.49 17.78 -50.92
N GLY A 685 61.08 17.53 -52.05
CA GLY A 685 62.51 17.38 -52.14
C GLY A 685 62.96 16.20 -53.02
N PRO A 686 64.24 16.00 -53.20
CA PRO A 686 64.75 14.85 -53.92
C PRO A 686 64.51 13.60 -53.03
N PHE A 687 63.81 12.60 -53.58
CA PHE A 687 63.57 11.32 -52.87
C PHE A 687 64.77 10.40 -53.17
N CYS A 688 65.99 10.85 -52.74
CA CYS A 688 67.22 10.17 -52.97
C CYS A 688 67.96 9.91 -51.65
N GLN A 689 68.73 8.81 -51.61
CA GLN A 689 69.59 8.44 -50.48
C GLN A 689 70.50 9.60 -50.06
N ASN A 690 70.68 9.82 -48.73
CA ASN A 690 71.51 10.85 -48.15
C ASN A 690 71.22 12.29 -48.61
N ARG A 691 70.03 12.55 -49.10
CA ARG A 691 69.50 13.90 -49.43
C ARG A 691 68.38 14.27 -48.49
N PRO A 692 68.33 15.54 -48.01
CA PRO A 692 67.28 15.98 -47.13
C PRO A 692 65.96 16.09 -47.89
N LEU A 693 64.90 15.51 -47.33
CA LEU A 693 63.51 15.63 -47.71
C LEU A 693 62.87 16.60 -46.75
N ASN A 694 62.17 17.61 -47.25
CA ASN A 694 61.42 18.55 -46.40
C ASN A 694 60.04 17.99 -46.12
N ILE A 695 59.68 17.97 -44.86
CA ILE A 695 58.37 17.53 -44.34
C ILE A 695 57.65 18.75 -43.79
N ALA A 696 56.58 19.17 -44.46
CA ALA A 696 55.73 20.28 -44.06
C ALA A 696 54.42 19.79 -43.52
N ASN A 697 54.17 20.02 -42.23
CA ASN A 697 52.89 19.76 -41.61
C ASN A 697 51.82 20.71 -42.14
N THR A 698 50.66 20.15 -42.53
CA THR A 698 49.46 20.88 -42.95
C THR A 698 48.22 20.44 -42.18
N SER A 699 48.41 19.74 -41.07
CA SER A 699 47.33 19.28 -40.19
C SER A 699 46.47 20.45 -39.63
N ASN A 700 45.19 20.22 -39.48
CA ASN A 700 44.27 21.20 -38.94
C ASN A 700 43.32 20.59 -37.88
N THR A 701 42.66 21.47 -37.15
CA THR A 701 41.61 21.10 -36.20
C THR A 701 40.52 22.15 -36.18
N THR A 702 39.26 21.74 -35.94
CA THR A 702 38.10 22.62 -35.75
C THR A 702 37.81 22.85 -34.26
N ALA A 703 38.54 22.19 -33.33
CA ALA A 703 38.35 22.32 -31.90
C ALA A 703 39.69 22.41 -31.16
N GLY A 704 39.94 23.54 -30.52
CA GLY A 704 41.17 23.81 -29.78
C GLY A 704 42.39 23.99 -30.70
N SER A 705 43.59 23.73 -30.20
CA SER A 705 44.88 23.77 -30.93
C SER A 705 45.51 22.40 -30.99
N ILE A 706 46.29 22.11 -32.02
CA ILE A 706 47.14 20.90 -32.06
C ILE A 706 48.33 21.19 -31.14
N THR A 707 48.64 20.19 -30.25
CA THR A 707 49.71 20.34 -29.26
C THR A 707 50.76 19.23 -29.37
N LYS A 708 50.49 18.21 -30.16
CA LYS A 708 51.43 17.10 -30.37
C LYS A 708 51.39 16.62 -31.81
N TRP A 709 52.54 16.39 -32.40
CA TRP A 709 52.73 15.91 -33.78
C TRP A 709 53.63 14.65 -33.71
N TYR A 710 53.04 13.50 -33.85
CA TYR A 710 53.76 12.21 -33.93
C TYR A 710 54.09 11.88 -35.40
N TRP A 711 55.34 11.46 -35.61
CA TRP A 711 55.87 11.04 -36.90
C TRP A 711 56.55 9.67 -36.78
N ASP A 712 56.22 8.72 -37.66
CA ASP A 712 56.97 7.46 -37.87
C ASP A 712 57.46 7.47 -39.31
N MET A 713 58.76 7.50 -39.49
CA MET A 713 59.39 7.67 -40.79
C MET A 713 59.45 6.34 -41.59
N GLY A 714 58.93 5.24 -41.06
CA GLY A 714 58.85 3.93 -41.76
C GLY A 714 60.15 3.16 -41.82
N ASN A 715 61.23 3.66 -41.19
CA ASN A 715 62.54 3.00 -41.06
C ASN A 715 62.95 2.80 -39.61
N GLY A 716 61.98 2.81 -38.70
CA GLY A 716 62.19 2.65 -37.24
C GLY A 716 62.47 3.95 -36.48
N GLN A 717 62.57 5.11 -37.17
CA GLN A 717 62.73 6.40 -36.53
C GLN A 717 61.36 7.04 -36.25
N ILE A 718 61.21 7.48 -35.02
CA ILE A 718 59.96 8.10 -34.51
C ILE A 718 60.29 9.46 -33.90
N PHE A 719 59.39 10.45 -34.12
CA PHE A 719 59.51 11.79 -33.53
C PHE A 719 58.20 12.19 -32.90
N ASP A 720 58.26 12.67 -31.67
CA ASP A 720 57.23 13.42 -31.01
C ASP A 720 57.62 14.92 -30.99
N LYS A 721 56.98 15.73 -31.81
CA LYS A 721 57.22 17.17 -31.87
C LYS A 721 56.19 17.95 -31.11
N ALA A 722 56.63 19.02 -30.44
CA ALA A 722 55.80 19.94 -29.67
C ALA A 722 55.31 21.11 -30.54
N ASP A 723 55.75 21.20 -31.78
CA ASP A 723 55.30 22.21 -32.75
C ASP A 723 55.05 21.59 -34.13
N GLY A 724 54.29 22.35 -34.96
CA GLY A 724 54.00 21.94 -36.31
C GLY A 724 54.99 22.46 -37.38
N ALA A 725 56.16 22.93 -36.94
CA ALA A 725 57.15 23.50 -37.89
C ALA A 725 57.65 22.46 -38.90
N PRO A 726 57.89 22.91 -40.16
CA PRO A 726 58.51 22.01 -41.15
C PRO A 726 59.91 21.57 -40.69
N PHE A 727 60.28 20.35 -41.06
CA PHE A 727 61.63 19.85 -40.77
C PHE A 727 62.15 19.00 -41.90
N ASN A 728 63.47 18.86 -41.96
CA ASN A 728 64.15 18.01 -42.93
C ASN A 728 64.48 16.64 -42.37
N TYR A 729 64.29 15.63 -43.18
CA TYR A 729 64.63 14.25 -42.84
C TYR A 729 65.44 13.61 -43.97
N THR A 730 66.43 12.79 -43.62
CA THR A 730 67.33 12.15 -44.57
C THR A 730 67.28 10.62 -44.40
N TYR A 731 66.96 9.92 -45.46
CA TYR A 731 67.05 8.45 -45.47
C TYR A 731 68.50 8.00 -45.89
N ALA A 732 69.13 7.19 -45.02
CA ALA A 732 70.45 6.74 -45.21
C ALA A 732 70.54 5.53 -46.21
N ALA A 733 69.45 4.85 -46.49
CA ALA A 733 69.32 3.73 -47.38
C ALA A 733 68.22 3.94 -48.43
N ILE A 734 68.41 3.31 -49.58
CA ILE A 734 67.37 3.21 -50.61
C ILE A 734 66.25 2.27 -50.09
N GLY A 735 65.02 2.47 -50.58
CA GLY A 735 63.87 1.63 -50.20
C GLY A 735 62.53 2.34 -50.25
N THR A 736 61.50 1.58 -50.02
CA THR A 736 60.16 2.11 -49.93
C THR A 736 59.79 2.32 -48.45
N TYR A 737 59.51 3.54 -48.09
CA TYR A 737 59.13 3.93 -46.69
C TYR A 737 57.75 4.44 -46.60
N THR A 738 57.00 4.03 -45.58
CA THR A 738 55.66 4.56 -45.28
C THR A 738 55.76 5.52 -44.11
N VAL A 739 55.68 6.82 -44.39
CA VAL A 739 55.63 7.88 -43.40
C VAL A 739 54.25 7.93 -42.81
N LYS A 740 54.16 7.86 -41.48
CA LYS A 740 52.90 7.96 -40.72
C LYS A 740 52.91 9.24 -39.91
N HIS A 741 51.79 9.92 -39.89
CA HIS A 741 51.60 11.14 -39.11
C HIS A 741 50.31 11.08 -38.31
N VAL A 742 50.37 11.46 -37.04
CA VAL A 742 49.25 11.57 -36.12
C VAL A 742 49.37 12.86 -35.36
N VAL A 743 48.26 13.55 -35.15
CA VAL A 743 48.20 14.79 -34.37
C VAL A 743 47.24 14.67 -33.21
N THR A 744 47.58 15.33 -32.09
CA THR A 744 46.71 15.35 -30.87
C THR A 744 46.45 16.80 -30.51
N THR A 745 45.17 17.10 -30.15
CA THR A 745 44.74 18.45 -29.75
C THR A 745 44.98 18.73 -28.27
N SER A 746 44.89 19.96 -27.84
CA SER A 746 44.93 20.40 -26.45
C SER A 746 43.80 19.77 -25.58
N ALA A 747 42.71 19.31 -26.19
CA ALA A 747 41.64 18.54 -25.53
C ALA A 747 41.95 17.05 -25.43
N GLY A 748 43.13 16.57 -25.86
CA GLY A 748 43.55 15.19 -25.84
C GLY A 748 43.02 14.32 -27.01
N CYS A 749 42.31 14.90 -27.96
CA CYS A 749 41.74 14.15 -29.10
C CYS A 749 42.81 13.83 -30.14
N THR A 750 42.97 12.57 -30.44
CA THR A 750 43.95 12.07 -31.42
C THR A 750 43.28 11.82 -32.78
N GLY A 751 43.86 12.36 -33.82
CA GLY A 751 43.43 12.17 -35.22
C GLY A 751 43.73 10.75 -35.72
N ASP A 752 43.13 10.42 -36.85
CA ASP A 752 43.42 9.17 -37.52
C ASP A 752 44.82 9.25 -38.16
N THR A 753 45.50 8.09 -38.24
CA THR A 753 46.86 8.03 -38.79
C THR A 753 46.85 8.24 -40.31
N LEU A 754 47.47 9.36 -40.77
CA LEU A 754 47.72 9.54 -42.15
C LEU A 754 48.98 8.77 -42.56
N ARG A 755 48.96 8.09 -43.67
CA ARG A 755 50.05 7.33 -44.24
C ARG A 755 50.37 7.79 -45.64
N GLN A 756 51.65 8.02 -45.93
CA GLN A 756 52.14 8.32 -47.30
C GLN A 756 53.37 7.49 -47.57
N THR A 757 53.36 6.75 -48.66
CA THR A 757 54.46 5.89 -49.07
C THR A 757 55.29 6.66 -50.09
N ILE A 758 56.63 6.60 -49.86
CA ILE A 758 57.64 7.20 -50.77
C ILE A 758 58.67 6.12 -51.12
N THR A 759 59.29 6.25 -52.30
CA THR A 759 60.45 5.44 -52.74
C THR A 759 61.62 6.34 -52.79
N VAL A 760 62.67 5.96 -52.01
CA VAL A 760 63.99 6.62 -51.98
C VAL A 760 64.92 5.89 -52.92
N GLY A 761 65.39 6.57 -53.92
CA GLY A 761 66.30 6.02 -54.95
C GLY A 761 67.77 6.42 -54.73
N TYR A 762 68.64 5.96 -55.65
CA TYR A 762 70.03 6.36 -55.65
C TYR A 762 70.22 7.80 -56.05
N VAL A 763 71.30 8.44 -55.63
CA VAL A 763 71.74 9.78 -56.12
C VAL A 763 72.48 9.57 -57.43
N PRO A 764 72.10 10.20 -58.54
CA PRO A 764 72.85 10.23 -59.72
C PRO A 764 74.19 10.92 -59.48
N VAL A 765 75.29 10.33 -60.00
CA VAL A 765 76.63 10.93 -60.00
C VAL A 765 76.85 11.55 -61.38
N PRO A 766 76.66 12.89 -61.49
CA PRO A 766 76.83 13.58 -62.76
C PRO A 766 78.31 13.45 -63.20
N SER A 767 78.61 13.04 -64.44
CA SER A 767 79.86 13.01 -65.05
C SER A 767 79.68 13.19 -66.53
N PHE A 768 80.65 13.79 -67.15
CA PHE A 768 80.72 13.90 -68.59
C PHE A 768 82.15 13.83 -69.03
N ILE A 769 82.41 13.39 -70.29
CA ILE A 769 83.74 13.33 -70.90
C ILE A 769 83.86 14.55 -71.78
N LEU A 770 84.96 15.27 -71.51
CA LEU A 770 85.37 16.44 -72.36
C LEU A 770 86.13 15.87 -73.53
N PRO A 771 85.84 16.10 -74.75
CA PRO A 771 86.70 15.75 -75.89
C PRO A 771 87.95 16.61 -75.92
N GLU A 772 89.04 16.02 -76.33
CA GLU A 772 90.21 16.75 -76.81
C GLU A 772 89.80 17.47 -78.15
N VAL A 773 89.81 18.75 -78.17
CA VAL A 773 89.42 19.52 -79.30
C VAL A 773 90.64 20.31 -79.79
N CYS A 774 90.84 20.32 -81.07
CA CYS A 774 91.91 21.14 -81.68
C CYS A 774 91.38 22.49 -82.12
N LEU A 775 92.22 23.57 -82.29
CA LEU A 775 91.73 24.94 -82.58
C LEU A 775 90.89 25.01 -83.87
N ASN A 776 90.88 24.00 -84.67
CA ASN A 776 90.17 23.97 -85.94
C ASN A 776 88.87 23.14 -85.88
N ASP A 777 88.48 22.59 -84.69
CA ASP A 777 87.22 21.87 -84.54
C ASP A 777 86.07 22.84 -84.49
N ALA A 778 85.03 22.57 -85.22
CA ALA A 778 83.87 23.45 -85.32
C ALA A 778 83.02 23.43 -84.04
N PHE A 779 83.10 22.44 -83.21
CA PHE A 779 82.36 22.31 -81.93
C PHE A 779 82.94 21.14 -81.11
N ALA A 780 82.73 21.22 -79.80
CA ALA A 780 83.10 20.16 -78.89
C ALA A 780 81.82 19.30 -78.53
N GLU A 781 81.86 18.08 -78.73
CA GLU A 781 80.81 17.15 -78.39
C GLU A 781 81.02 16.56 -76.94
N PHE A 782 80.16 16.91 -76.02
CA PHE A 782 80.22 16.39 -74.63
C PHE A 782 79.49 15.07 -74.53
N THR A 783 80.14 14.06 -74.13
CA THR A 783 79.48 12.77 -73.87
C THR A 783 79.05 12.68 -72.44
N ASN A 784 77.75 12.53 -72.22
CA ASN A 784 77.18 12.34 -70.88
C ASN A 784 77.64 10.94 -70.35
N SER A 785 78.44 10.90 -69.26
CA SER A 785 78.88 9.76 -68.55
C SER A 785 78.32 9.65 -67.15
N THR A 786 77.23 10.37 -66.88
CA THR A 786 76.51 10.30 -65.63
C THR A 786 76.16 8.88 -65.30
N THR A 787 76.45 8.44 -64.04
CA THR A 787 76.17 7.09 -63.57
C THR A 787 75.10 7.16 -62.40
N ILE A 788 74.27 6.09 -62.24
CA ILE A 788 73.46 5.83 -61.13
C ILE A 788 73.57 4.35 -60.74
N THR A 789 73.76 4.09 -59.43
CA THR A 789 73.87 2.72 -58.92
C THR A 789 72.48 2.12 -58.72
N GLY A 790 71.95 1.48 -59.76
CA GLY A 790 70.59 0.87 -59.74
C GLY A 790 69.50 1.84 -60.19
N GLY A 791 68.99 1.63 -61.37
CA GLY A 791 67.96 2.41 -62.04
C GLY A 791 68.41 2.90 -63.35
N ASN A 792 67.53 3.62 -64.11
CA ASN A 792 67.86 4.28 -65.40
C ASN A 792 67.99 5.81 -65.15
N LEU A 793 68.92 6.44 -65.85
CA LEU A 793 69.06 7.86 -65.85
C LEU A 793 67.94 8.48 -66.71
#